data_14c3b1a87ec9c07a2165674201a34fec
#
_entry.id   14c3b1a87ec9c07a2165674201a34fec
#
_cell.length_a   1.000
_cell.length_b   1.000
_cell.length_c   1.000
_cell.angle_alpha   90.00
_cell.angle_beta   90.00
_cell.angle_gamma   90.00
#
_symmetry.space_group_name_H-M   'P 1'
#
loop_
_entity.id
_entity.type
_entity.pdbx_description
1 polymer ?
#
loop_
_entity_poly.entity_id
_entity_poly.type
_entity_poly.pdbx_seq_one_letter_code
_entity_poly.pdbx_strand_id
1 'polypeptide(L)'
;MACAPFGLRPLVHGISKPMTQNPLLAPVADLVDYAAVKPEHIVPAVQALLDIARAAVEHAADPALPATWDAVVAPLDSASERLWRAWSVAGHLNAVVNTPVLREAYNAALPLVTEFSTWVGLHEGLYRQYQRLQAAEDFAAWPPVRRRVVELALRDFRLSGVELQGAARERYAEISDREAQASQKFSENVLDAIDAWSLLVDDQARLDGIPADVLAAARKAAEDDGATGWKLTLKMPCYLPVMQYARDRALRETLYRAYGTVASEHGDAAYDNSPLIEELLQLRADEAGLLQYPTFAALRLQTRMARDATEVVDFLRDLARRAKPYAERDLAELQAFAAGELGLAELQPWDVPFAAERLRESRYAYSEDEIKQYFTEPRVLAGLFEVIETLFDVRLREVPVSSWHADVRGVRVESPDGATLGHLYLDLYARAGKQSGAWVDSERSRRRVQGDLQTPVAYLTCNFSRPNGDKAALLTHDDVITLFHETGHALHALLSEVDEPGAAAFASVEWDAIELPSQFMENFCWEWSVVQKLSAHVETGQPLPRDLYDRLVAARNFQSGMQTVRQIEFALFDMMLHDRPQGAPIADVLALLQQVREEVAVLFPPAWHRLPHSFSHLFAGGYGAGYYSYKWAEVLSADAYEAFEEAARQGEPAATTLDGATGARFRKEILAVGGARPAADSFRAFRGREPRIDALLRHSGMQA
;
A
#
# COMPACT_ATOMS: atom_id res chain seq x y z
N MET A 1 24.87 14.13 -54.81
CA MET A 1 23.38 14.21 -54.83
C MET A 1 22.91 13.88 -53.44
N ALA A 2 22.38 14.85 -52.74
CA ALA A 2 22.01 14.76 -51.34
C ALA A 2 20.64 14.09 -51.19
N CYS A 3 20.52 13.05 -50.35
CA CYS A 3 19.23 12.55 -49.86
C CYS A 3 18.84 13.35 -48.62
N ALA A 4 17.71 14.03 -48.71
CA ALA A 4 17.08 14.77 -47.62
C ALA A 4 16.44 13.81 -46.61
N PRO A 5 16.42 14.17 -45.32
CA PRO A 5 15.76 13.35 -44.30
C PRO A 5 14.23 13.50 -44.41
N PHE A 6 13.52 12.36 -44.35
CA PHE A 6 12.07 12.31 -44.21
C PHE A 6 11.67 12.88 -42.85
N GLY A 7 11.18 14.11 -42.84
CA GLY A 7 10.53 14.72 -41.72
C GLY A 7 9.18 14.06 -41.50
N LEU A 8 9.00 13.37 -40.38
CA LEU A 8 7.70 13.01 -39.82
C LEU A 8 6.97 14.30 -39.43
N ARG A 9 6.08 14.78 -40.28
CA ARG A 9 5.08 15.78 -39.89
C ARG A 9 4.15 15.13 -38.89
N PRO A 10 3.82 15.81 -37.79
CA PRO A 10 2.83 15.29 -36.86
C PRO A 10 1.47 15.23 -37.57
N LEU A 11 0.88 14.03 -37.62
CA LEU A 11 -0.51 13.82 -37.97
C LEU A 11 -1.40 14.39 -36.84
N VAL A 12 -1.52 15.71 -36.78
CA VAL A 12 -2.49 16.39 -35.96
C VAL A 12 -3.42 17.17 -36.87
N HIS A 13 -4.38 16.48 -37.46
CA HIS A 13 -5.55 17.13 -38.04
C HIS A 13 -6.79 16.33 -37.66
N GLY A 14 -7.58 16.88 -36.73
CA GLY A 14 -8.91 16.36 -36.42
C GLY A 14 -9.34 16.33 -34.97
N ILE A 15 -8.59 16.95 -34.05
CA ILE A 15 -9.02 17.03 -32.65
C ILE A 15 -9.82 18.32 -32.48
N SER A 16 -11.10 18.20 -32.18
CA SER A 16 -12.00 19.33 -31.92
C SER A 16 -11.55 20.15 -30.68
N LYS A 17 -11.78 21.47 -30.69
CA LYS A 17 -11.42 22.43 -29.64
C LYS A 17 -11.64 22.02 -28.15
N PRO A 18 -12.55 21.08 -27.77
CA PRO A 18 -12.69 20.65 -26.36
C PRO A 18 -11.50 19.86 -25.79
N MET A 19 -10.72 19.16 -26.61
CA MET A 19 -9.60 18.32 -26.11
C MET A 19 -8.38 19.09 -25.64
N THR A 20 -8.16 20.33 -26.14
CA THR A 20 -7.03 21.17 -25.74
C THR A 20 -7.15 21.76 -24.31
N GLN A 21 -8.28 21.55 -23.63
CA GLN A 21 -8.54 22.03 -22.27
C GLN A 21 -8.61 20.92 -21.22
N ASN A 22 -8.45 19.64 -21.60
CA ASN A 22 -8.53 18.54 -20.66
C ASN A 22 -7.17 18.36 -19.93
N PRO A 23 -7.11 18.58 -18.59
CA PRO A 23 -5.86 18.50 -17.82
C PRO A 23 -5.18 17.13 -17.87
N LEU A 24 -5.96 16.04 -18.05
CA LEU A 24 -5.44 14.68 -18.15
C LEU A 24 -4.66 14.42 -19.45
N LEU A 25 -4.79 15.30 -20.45
CA LEU A 25 -4.07 15.24 -21.73
C LEU A 25 -2.84 16.16 -21.75
N ALA A 26 -2.55 16.86 -20.66
CA ALA A 26 -1.37 17.70 -20.54
C ALA A 26 -0.07 16.91 -20.81
N PRO A 27 1.02 17.57 -21.27
CA PRO A 27 2.31 16.91 -21.43
C PRO A 27 2.75 16.21 -20.15
N VAL A 28 3.33 15.02 -20.26
CA VAL A 28 3.73 14.22 -19.09
C VAL A 28 4.88 14.88 -18.32
N ALA A 29 5.65 15.76 -18.95
CA ALA A 29 6.70 16.53 -18.28
C ALA A 29 6.13 17.52 -17.23
N ASP A 30 4.92 18.00 -17.42
CA ASP A 30 4.27 18.96 -16.52
C ASP A 30 3.61 18.24 -15.34
N LEU A 31 3.50 18.90 -14.17
CA LEU A 31 2.64 18.43 -13.09
C LEU A 31 1.18 18.59 -13.48
N VAL A 32 0.32 17.69 -12.99
CA VAL A 32 -1.12 17.75 -13.26
C VAL A 32 -1.74 18.94 -12.53
N ASP A 33 -2.61 19.68 -13.21
CA ASP A 33 -3.48 20.65 -12.55
C ASP A 33 -4.72 19.93 -11.99
N TYR A 34 -4.57 19.37 -10.80
CA TYR A 34 -5.63 18.59 -10.14
C TYR A 34 -6.88 19.42 -9.85
N ALA A 35 -6.73 20.71 -9.56
CA ALA A 35 -7.87 21.59 -9.31
C ALA A 35 -8.73 21.80 -10.56
N ALA A 36 -8.17 21.63 -11.74
CA ALA A 36 -8.87 21.70 -13.02
C ALA A 36 -9.45 20.37 -13.49
N VAL A 37 -9.04 19.22 -12.89
CA VAL A 37 -9.59 17.91 -13.27
C VAL A 37 -11.03 17.78 -12.79
N LYS A 38 -11.92 17.37 -13.70
CA LYS A 38 -13.34 17.15 -13.43
C LYS A 38 -13.78 15.77 -13.90
N PRO A 39 -14.87 15.21 -13.35
CA PRO A 39 -15.37 13.89 -13.77
C PRO A 39 -15.58 13.76 -15.29
N GLU A 40 -16.10 14.80 -15.95
CA GLU A 40 -16.32 14.82 -17.40
C GLU A 40 -15.04 14.74 -18.24
N HIS A 41 -13.86 14.93 -17.65
CA HIS A 41 -12.58 14.82 -18.34
C HIS A 41 -12.08 13.38 -18.47
N ILE A 42 -12.53 12.46 -17.59
CA ILE A 42 -11.96 11.11 -17.44
C ILE A 42 -12.19 10.27 -18.70
N VAL A 43 -13.44 10.01 -19.04
CA VAL A 43 -13.77 9.11 -20.17
C VAL A 43 -13.20 9.63 -21.49
N PRO A 44 -13.36 10.94 -21.87
CA PRO A 44 -12.78 11.44 -23.10
C PRO A 44 -11.25 11.37 -23.16
N ALA A 45 -10.55 11.63 -22.04
CA ALA A 45 -9.09 11.51 -21.98
C ALA A 45 -8.64 10.05 -22.14
N VAL A 46 -9.28 9.14 -21.41
CA VAL A 46 -8.96 7.71 -21.47
C VAL A 46 -9.18 7.19 -22.90
N GLN A 47 -10.29 7.48 -23.54
CA GLN A 47 -10.57 7.05 -24.92
C GLN A 47 -9.52 7.56 -25.90
N ALA A 48 -9.18 8.87 -25.85
CA ALA A 48 -8.18 9.45 -26.74
C ALA A 48 -6.79 8.85 -26.55
N LEU A 49 -6.40 8.55 -25.29
CA LEU A 49 -5.11 7.95 -24.98
C LEU A 49 -5.07 6.45 -25.30
N LEU A 50 -6.21 5.75 -25.19
CA LEU A 50 -6.35 4.37 -25.66
C LEU A 50 -6.16 4.26 -27.17
N ASP A 51 -6.72 5.18 -27.96
CA ASP A 51 -6.52 5.19 -29.42
C ASP A 51 -5.05 5.36 -29.78
N ILE A 52 -4.35 6.25 -29.09
CA ILE A 52 -2.91 6.47 -29.27
C ILE A 52 -2.12 5.22 -28.85
N ALA A 53 -2.43 4.62 -27.71
CA ALA A 53 -1.75 3.44 -27.20
C ALA A 53 -1.99 2.22 -28.09
N ARG A 54 -3.23 2.01 -28.59
CA ARG A 54 -3.53 0.95 -29.57
C ARG A 54 -2.71 1.11 -30.85
N ALA A 55 -2.65 2.33 -31.40
CA ALA A 55 -1.84 2.60 -32.60
C ALA A 55 -0.35 2.33 -32.36
N ALA A 56 0.16 2.63 -31.16
CA ALA A 56 1.55 2.34 -30.78
C ALA A 56 1.82 0.83 -30.68
N VAL A 57 0.88 0.07 -30.12
CA VAL A 57 0.97 -1.40 -30.03
C VAL A 57 0.95 -2.02 -31.42
N GLU A 58 0.03 -1.64 -32.29
CA GLU A 58 -0.04 -2.13 -33.66
C GLU A 58 1.23 -1.79 -34.47
N HIS A 59 1.77 -0.58 -34.28
CA HIS A 59 3.04 -0.20 -34.89
C HIS A 59 4.19 -1.06 -34.36
N ALA A 60 4.32 -1.22 -33.04
CA ALA A 60 5.35 -2.05 -32.42
C ALA A 60 5.26 -3.53 -32.83
N ALA A 61 4.05 -4.01 -33.14
CA ALA A 61 3.79 -5.37 -33.59
C ALA A 61 4.14 -5.62 -35.08
N ASP A 62 4.45 -4.57 -35.87
CA ASP A 62 4.78 -4.71 -37.30
C ASP A 62 6.05 -5.55 -37.48
N PRO A 63 5.98 -6.71 -38.16
CA PRO A 63 7.13 -7.57 -38.39
C PRO A 63 8.19 -6.95 -39.30
N ALA A 64 7.88 -5.85 -40.00
CA ALA A 64 8.84 -5.11 -40.82
C ALA A 64 9.78 -4.21 -40.01
N LEU A 65 9.42 -3.91 -38.73
CA LEU A 65 10.32 -3.11 -37.87
C LEU A 65 11.61 -3.88 -37.54
N PRO A 66 12.75 -3.16 -37.47
CA PRO A 66 13.96 -3.75 -36.93
C PRO A 66 13.79 -4.15 -35.48
N ALA A 67 14.33 -5.30 -35.06
CA ALA A 67 14.28 -5.79 -33.70
C ALA A 67 15.25 -5.02 -32.79
N THR A 68 14.95 -3.75 -32.55
CA THR A 68 15.75 -2.87 -31.69
C THR A 68 14.90 -2.19 -30.64
N TRP A 69 15.51 -1.80 -29.52
CA TRP A 69 14.84 -1.08 -28.45
C TRP A 69 14.14 0.19 -28.96
N ASP A 70 14.84 0.99 -29.73
CA ASP A 70 14.34 2.29 -30.19
C ASP A 70 13.21 2.19 -31.22
N ALA A 71 13.14 1.08 -31.97
CA ALA A 71 12.08 0.88 -32.95
C ALA A 71 10.81 0.27 -32.32
N VAL A 72 10.94 -0.61 -31.32
CA VAL A 72 9.82 -1.38 -30.75
C VAL A 72 9.41 -0.84 -29.38
N VAL A 73 10.33 -0.78 -28.41
CA VAL A 73 9.99 -0.54 -27.01
C VAL A 73 9.80 0.96 -26.70
N ALA A 74 10.72 1.81 -27.11
CA ALA A 74 10.67 3.23 -26.74
C ALA A 74 9.42 3.99 -27.21
N PRO A 75 8.87 3.78 -28.43
CA PRO A 75 7.61 4.38 -28.85
C PRO A 75 6.40 3.85 -28.06
N LEU A 76 6.39 2.53 -27.77
CA LEU A 76 5.35 1.88 -26.98
C LEU A 76 5.30 2.42 -25.56
N ASP A 77 6.46 2.51 -24.89
CA ASP A 77 6.59 3.08 -23.55
C ASP A 77 6.07 4.52 -23.49
N SER A 78 6.35 5.32 -24.52
CA SER A 78 5.91 6.72 -24.58
C SER A 78 4.39 6.88 -24.69
N ALA A 79 3.74 6.01 -25.44
CA ALA A 79 2.28 6.01 -25.56
C ALA A 79 1.61 5.46 -24.30
N SER A 80 2.17 4.39 -23.74
CA SER A 80 1.67 3.73 -22.53
C SER A 80 1.77 4.66 -21.31
N GLU A 81 2.88 5.37 -21.12
CA GLU A 81 3.08 6.30 -20.01
C GLU A 81 2.00 7.39 -19.96
N ARG A 82 1.59 7.93 -21.10
CA ARG A 82 0.53 8.93 -21.17
C ARG A 82 -0.82 8.38 -20.72
N LEU A 83 -1.15 7.17 -21.14
CA LEU A 83 -2.39 6.48 -20.75
C LEU A 83 -2.39 6.16 -19.26
N TRP A 84 -1.32 5.53 -18.79
CA TRP A 84 -1.23 5.10 -17.38
C TRP A 84 -1.17 6.27 -16.41
N ARG A 85 -0.55 7.38 -16.79
CA ARG A 85 -0.62 8.63 -16.01
C ARG A 85 -2.05 9.12 -15.85
N ALA A 86 -2.80 9.24 -16.95
CA ALA A 86 -4.19 9.73 -16.90
C ALA A 86 -5.08 8.78 -16.07
N TRP A 87 -4.86 7.47 -16.22
CA TRP A 87 -5.59 6.46 -15.46
C TRP A 87 -5.22 6.44 -13.97
N SER A 88 -3.94 6.56 -13.63
CA SER A 88 -3.47 6.71 -12.24
C SER A 88 -4.09 7.93 -11.56
N VAL A 89 -4.13 9.08 -12.24
CA VAL A 89 -4.81 10.28 -11.73
C VAL A 89 -6.29 10.03 -11.47
N ALA A 90 -6.99 9.40 -12.41
CA ALA A 90 -8.42 9.07 -12.24
C ALA A 90 -8.66 8.11 -11.07
N GLY A 91 -7.84 7.07 -10.94
CA GLY A 91 -7.89 6.09 -9.85
C GLY A 91 -7.60 6.72 -8.49
N HIS A 92 -6.55 7.54 -8.42
CA HIS A 92 -6.22 8.27 -7.21
C HIS A 92 -7.37 9.18 -6.75
N LEU A 93 -7.92 10.00 -7.64
CA LEU A 93 -9.05 10.86 -7.32
C LEU A 93 -10.28 10.05 -6.87
N ASN A 94 -10.55 8.92 -7.52
CA ASN A 94 -11.63 8.02 -7.11
C ASN A 94 -11.41 7.43 -5.70
N ALA A 95 -10.16 7.22 -5.29
CA ALA A 95 -9.82 6.71 -3.96
C ALA A 95 -9.89 7.80 -2.86
N VAL A 96 -9.60 9.07 -3.18
CA VAL A 96 -9.39 10.11 -2.16
C VAL A 96 -10.45 11.22 -2.12
N VAL A 97 -11.22 11.41 -3.19
CA VAL A 97 -12.33 12.39 -3.28
C VAL A 97 -13.56 11.78 -3.94
N ASN A 98 -13.88 10.56 -3.58
CA ASN A 98 -14.97 9.80 -4.17
C ASN A 98 -16.33 10.50 -4.00
N THR A 99 -16.91 10.91 -5.14
CA THR A 99 -18.26 11.42 -5.24
C THR A 99 -19.06 10.56 -6.21
N PRO A 100 -20.40 10.54 -6.14
CA PRO A 100 -21.20 9.73 -7.06
C PRO A 100 -20.88 9.99 -8.54
N VAL A 101 -20.67 11.26 -8.93
CA VAL A 101 -20.37 11.66 -10.32
C VAL A 101 -18.97 11.21 -10.74
N LEU A 102 -17.97 11.35 -9.85
CA LEU A 102 -16.60 10.91 -10.12
C LEU A 102 -16.53 9.38 -10.23
N ARG A 103 -17.21 8.68 -9.32
CA ARG A 103 -17.32 7.20 -9.33
C ARG A 103 -17.96 6.70 -10.62
N GLU A 104 -19.04 7.33 -11.07
CA GLU A 104 -19.69 7.01 -12.34
C GLU A 104 -18.73 7.15 -13.53
N ALA A 105 -17.99 8.27 -13.60
CA ALA A 105 -17.02 8.51 -14.67
C ALA A 105 -15.85 7.51 -14.63
N TYR A 106 -15.34 7.18 -13.43
CA TYR A 106 -14.29 6.17 -13.26
C TYR A 106 -14.78 4.79 -13.68
N ASN A 107 -15.96 4.37 -13.22
CA ASN A 107 -16.55 3.07 -13.53
C ASN A 107 -16.91 2.94 -15.02
N ALA A 108 -17.22 4.03 -15.70
CA ALA A 108 -17.42 4.03 -17.16
C ALA A 108 -16.11 3.85 -17.94
N ALA A 109 -14.98 4.33 -17.39
CA ALA A 109 -13.66 4.20 -18.02
C ALA A 109 -12.98 2.86 -17.69
N LEU A 110 -13.25 2.25 -16.53
CA LEU A 110 -12.62 1.02 -16.06
C LEU A 110 -12.69 -0.13 -17.09
N PRO A 111 -13.85 -0.48 -17.67
CA PRO A 111 -13.92 -1.55 -18.67
C PRO A 111 -13.06 -1.27 -19.91
N LEU A 112 -12.97 -0.01 -20.35
CA LEU A 112 -12.18 0.38 -21.51
C LEU A 112 -10.68 0.12 -21.27
N VAL A 113 -10.19 0.46 -20.07
CA VAL A 113 -8.79 0.26 -19.67
C VAL A 113 -8.51 -1.23 -19.48
N THR A 114 -9.42 -1.96 -18.83
CA THR A 114 -9.29 -3.40 -18.61
C THR A 114 -9.26 -4.17 -19.92
N GLU A 115 -10.19 -3.88 -20.85
CA GLU A 115 -10.20 -4.46 -22.19
C GLU A 115 -8.88 -4.20 -22.94
N PHE A 116 -8.37 -2.97 -22.87
CA PHE A 116 -7.11 -2.61 -23.50
C PHE A 116 -5.94 -3.40 -22.91
N SER A 117 -5.84 -3.48 -21.58
CA SER A 117 -4.78 -4.24 -20.91
C SER A 117 -4.79 -5.72 -21.30
N THR A 118 -5.98 -6.32 -21.29
CA THR A 118 -6.18 -7.71 -21.71
C THR A 118 -5.81 -7.92 -23.18
N TRP A 119 -6.23 -7.00 -24.06
CA TRP A 119 -5.89 -7.04 -25.47
C TRP A 119 -4.38 -6.95 -25.72
N VAL A 120 -3.67 -6.07 -25.00
CA VAL A 120 -2.19 -5.98 -25.08
C VAL A 120 -1.55 -7.26 -24.59
N GLY A 121 -1.96 -7.77 -23.43
CA GLY A 121 -1.43 -9.02 -22.86
C GLY A 121 -1.63 -10.23 -23.78
N LEU A 122 -2.69 -10.22 -24.58
CA LEU A 122 -3.02 -11.26 -25.55
C LEU A 122 -2.47 -10.98 -26.96
N HIS A 123 -1.70 -9.91 -27.18
CA HIS A 123 -1.32 -9.48 -28.53
C HIS A 123 -0.16 -10.29 -29.10
N GLU A 124 -0.46 -11.32 -29.88
CA GLU A 124 0.51 -12.26 -30.47
C GLU A 124 1.61 -11.55 -31.31
N GLY A 125 1.22 -10.55 -32.10
CA GLY A 125 2.16 -9.80 -32.92
C GLY A 125 3.22 -9.09 -32.08
N LEU A 126 2.81 -8.44 -30.99
CA LEU A 126 3.71 -7.78 -30.04
C LEU A 126 4.58 -8.80 -29.30
N TYR A 127 4.00 -9.91 -28.83
CA TYR A 127 4.76 -11.02 -28.22
C TYR A 127 5.87 -11.54 -29.15
N ARG A 128 5.57 -11.75 -30.44
CA ARG A 128 6.58 -12.15 -31.43
C ARG A 128 7.67 -11.12 -31.60
N GLN A 129 7.37 -9.84 -31.54
CA GLN A 129 8.38 -8.79 -31.58
C GLN A 129 9.32 -8.85 -30.38
N TYR A 130 8.80 -9.03 -29.16
CA TYR A 130 9.65 -9.22 -27.97
C TYR A 130 10.51 -10.48 -28.06
N GLN A 131 10.00 -11.58 -28.64
CA GLN A 131 10.82 -12.76 -28.95
C GLN A 131 11.94 -12.45 -29.94
N ARG A 132 11.67 -11.64 -30.98
CA ARG A 132 12.72 -11.18 -31.92
C ARG A 132 13.74 -10.26 -31.24
N LEU A 133 13.34 -9.39 -30.33
CA LEU A 133 14.26 -8.59 -29.53
C LEU A 133 15.22 -9.48 -28.74
N GLN A 134 14.68 -10.49 -28.05
CA GLN A 134 15.51 -11.43 -27.26
C GLN A 134 16.44 -12.26 -28.13
N ALA A 135 16.05 -12.57 -29.36
CA ALA A 135 16.83 -13.34 -30.33
C ALA A 135 17.80 -12.50 -31.17
N ALA A 136 17.85 -11.17 -30.98
CA ALA A 136 18.73 -10.28 -31.69
C ALA A 136 20.21 -10.61 -31.38
N GLU A 137 21.10 -10.58 -32.42
CA GLU A 137 22.51 -10.96 -32.27
C GLU A 137 23.24 -10.12 -31.22
N ASP A 138 22.89 -8.86 -31.07
CA ASP A 138 23.47 -7.91 -30.12
C ASP A 138 22.77 -7.87 -28.76
N PHE A 139 21.68 -8.65 -28.53
CA PHE A 139 20.90 -8.62 -27.29
C PHE A 139 21.76 -8.79 -26.04
N ALA A 140 22.71 -9.70 -26.06
CA ALA A 140 23.61 -9.93 -24.93
C ALA A 140 24.49 -8.70 -24.58
N ALA A 141 24.69 -7.80 -25.53
CA ALA A 141 25.45 -6.55 -25.35
C ALA A 141 24.59 -5.36 -24.90
N TRP A 142 23.26 -5.53 -24.86
CA TRP A 142 22.34 -4.49 -24.37
C TRP A 142 22.58 -4.20 -22.89
N PRO A 143 22.22 -2.98 -22.41
CA PRO A 143 22.20 -2.68 -20.98
C PRO A 143 21.43 -3.75 -20.19
N PRO A 144 21.92 -4.21 -19.03
CA PRO A 144 21.26 -5.28 -18.27
C PRO A 144 19.78 -4.99 -17.97
N VAL A 145 19.44 -3.74 -17.68
CA VAL A 145 18.05 -3.34 -17.41
C VAL A 145 17.14 -3.54 -18.63
N ARG A 146 17.60 -3.22 -19.84
CA ARG A 146 16.81 -3.43 -21.07
C ARG A 146 16.60 -4.90 -21.38
N ARG A 147 17.63 -5.72 -21.16
CA ARG A 147 17.48 -7.19 -21.29
C ARG A 147 16.45 -7.72 -20.33
N ARG A 148 16.53 -7.30 -19.05
CA ARG A 148 15.55 -7.70 -18.03
C ARG A 148 14.14 -7.25 -18.39
N VAL A 149 13.91 -6.03 -18.86
CA VAL A 149 12.60 -5.56 -19.30
C VAL A 149 12.02 -6.46 -20.40
N VAL A 150 12.82 -6.87 -21.39
CA VAL A 150 12.39 -7.79 -22.45
C VAL A 150 12.06 -9.18 -21.88
N GLU A 151 12.89 -9.72 -21.01
CA GLU A 151 12.68 -11.03 -20.37
C GLU A 151 11.41 -11.04 -19.50
N LEU A 152 11.20 -9.98 -18.73
CA LEU A 152 10.00 -9.80 -17.90
C LEU A 152 8.74 -9.63 -18.75
N ALA A 153 8.80 -8.84 -19.83
CA ALA A 153 7.69 -8.68 -20.76
C ALA A 153 7.28 -10.03 -21.39
N LEU A 154 8.24 -10.85 -21.79
CA LEU A 154 7.97 -12.19 -22.33
C LEU A 154 7.34 -13.13 -21.29
N ARG A 155 7.76 -13.07 -20.04
CA ARG A 155 7.13 -13.77 -18.94
C ARG A 155 5.67 -13.30 -18.78
N ASP A 156 5.47 -11.98 -18.72
CA ASP A 156 4.17 -11.38 -18.45
C ASP A 156 3.18 -11.62 -19.59
N PHE A 157 3.62 -11.63 -20.85
CA PHE A 157 2.79 -12.09 -21.98
C PHE A 157 2.27 -13.53 -21.79
N ARG A 158 3.13 -14.45 -21.35
CA ARG A 158 2.70 -15.84 -21.08
C ARG A 158 1.72 -15.91 -19.91
N LEU A 159 1.98 -15.16 -18.83
CA LEU A 159 1.07 -15.08 -17.69
C LEU A 159 -0.25 -14.37 -18.03
N SER A 160 -0.27 -13.53 -19.05
CA SER A 160 -1.49 -12.89 -19.59
C SER A 160 -2.20 -13.75 -20.64
N GLY A 161 -1.76 -14.99 -20.86
CA GLY A 161 -2.47 -15.93 -21.73
C GLY A 161 -2.28 -15.71 -23.24
N VAL A 162 -1.18 -15.07 -23.68
CA VAL A 162 -0.91 -14.82 -25.12
C VAL A 162 -0.91 -16.09 -25.97
N GLU A 163 -0.61 -17.23 -25.37
CA GLU A 163 -0.57 -18.54 -26.03
C GLU A 163 -1.96 -19.23 -26.07
N LEU A 164 -2.98 -18.67 -25.41
CA LEU A 164 -4.36 -19.16 -25.45
C LEU A 164 -4.99 -18.95 -26.84
N GLN A 165 -5.82 -19.89 -27.26
CA GLN A 165 -6.48 -19.88 -28.55
C GLN A 165 -8.01 -20.09 -28.42
N GLY A 166 -8.78 -19.53 -29.37
CA GLY A 166 -10.22 -19.74 -29.47
C GLY A 166 -10.99 -19.42 -28.22
N ALA A 167 -11.88 -20.28 -27.78
CA ALA A 167 -12.75 -20.06 -26.61
C ALA A 167 -12.01 -19.84 -25.30
N ALA A 168 -10.81 -20.43 -25.13
CA ALA A 168 -10.01 -20.20 -23.93
C ALA A 168 -9.52 -18.74 -23.82
N ARG A 169 -9.13 -18.17 -24.96
CA ARG A 169 -8.70 -16.76 -25.05
C ARG A 169 -9.87 -15.80 -24.79
N GLU A 170 -11.04 -16.07 -25.36
CA GLU A 170 -12.26 -15.28 -25.12
C GLU A 170 -12.64 -15.34 -23.63
N ARG A 171 -12.62 -16.55 -23.06
CA ARG A 171 -12.92 -16.72 -21.63
C ARG A 171 -11.93 -15.99 -20.71
N TYR A 172 -10.64 -15.99 -21.03
CA TYR A 172 -9.63 -15.22 -20.26
C TYR A 172 -9.95 -13.72 -20.26
N ALA A 173 -10.32 -13.16 -21.43
CA ALA A 173 -10.71 -11.75 -21.52
C ALA A 173 -11.95 -11.43 -20.69
N GLU A 174 -12.98 -12.30 -20.72
CA GLU A 174 -14.17 -12.17 -19.87
C GLU A 174 -13.84 -12.20 -18.37
N ILE A 175 -12.96 -13.11 -17.95
CA ILE A 175 -12.51 -13.23 -16.55
C ILE A 175 -11.81 -11.93 -16.11
N SER A 176 -10.87 -11.45 -16.90
CA SER A 176 -10.10 -10.24 -16.61
C SER A 176 -11.00 -9.01 -16.43
N ASP A 177 -11.96 -8.81 -17.33
CA ASP A 177 -12.93 -7.71 -17.23
C ASP A 177 -13.82 -7.85 -15.99
N ARG A 178 -14.34 -9.06 -15.76
CA ARG A 178 -15.24 -9.30 -14.63
C ARG A 178 -14.53 -9.21 -13.28
N GLU A 179 -13.28 -9.68 -13.18
CA GLU A 179 -12.50 -9.56 -11.95
C GLU A 179 -12.24 -8.09 -11.61
N ALA A 180 -11.89 -7.26 -12.60
CA ALA A 180 -11.68 -5.83 -12.38
C ALA A 180 -12.95 -5.14 -11.85
N GLN A 181 -14.12 -5.43 -12.45
CA GLN A 181 -15.39 -4.89 -12.02
C GLN A 181 -15.81 -5.38 -10.62
N ALA A 182 -15.64 -6.67 -10.35
CA ALA A 182 -15.99 -7.26 -9.06
C ALA A 182 -15.09 -6.74 -7.92
N SER A 183 -13.79 -6.59 -8.17
CA SER A 183 -12.85 -6.00 -7.22
C SER A 183 -13.16 -4.54 -6.92
N GLN A 184 -13.48 -3.74 -7.95
CA GLN A 184 -13.89 -2.35 -7.77
C GLN A 184 -15.19 -2.27 -6.95
N LYS A 185 -16.19 -3.09 -7.27
CA LYS A 185 -17.44 -3.10 -6.52
C LYS A 185 -17.28 -3.56 -5.07
N PHE A 186 -16.38 -4.51 -4.82
CA PHE A 186 -16.01 -4.92 -3.45
C PHE A 186 -15.49 -3.72 -2.64
N SER A 187 -14.55 -2.98 -3.21
CA SER A 187 -13.97 -1.78 -2.56
C SER A 187 -15.02 -0.70 -2.29
N GLU A 188 -15.90 -0.45 -3.26
CA GLU A 188 -17.01 0.51 -3.10
C GLU A 188 -17.97 0.11 -1.99
N ASN A 189 -18.34 -1.17 -1.91
CA ASN A 189 -19.23 -1.67 -0.87
C ASN A 189 -18.62 -1.49 0.53
N VAL A 190 -17.31 -1.73 0.70
CA VAL A 190 -16.62 -1.48 1.98
C VAL A 190 -16.64 0.00 2.33
N LEU A 191 -16.29 0.87 1.37
CA LEU A 191 -16.29 2.32 1.58
C LEU A 191 -17.69 2.82 1.97
N ASP A 192 -18.69 2.43 1.21
CA ASP A 192 -20.08 2.87 1.41
C ASP A 192 -20.65 2.35 2.73
N ALA A 193 -20.38 1.10 3.09
CA ALA A 193 -20.82 0.52 4.37
C ALA A 193 -20.19 1.24 5.58
N ILE A 194 -18.90 1.61 5.48
CA ILE A 194 -18.23 2.39 6.53
C ILE A 194 -18.78 3.81 6.62
N ASP A 195 -18.99 4.47 5.49
CA ASP A 195 -19.48 5.85 5.43
C ASP A 195 -20.96 5.98 5.83
N ALA A 196 -21.77 4.97 5.54
CA ALA A 196 -23.20 4.94 5.89
C ALA A 196 -23.46 4.72 7.38
N TRP A 197 -22.49 4.12 8.10
CA TRP A 197 -22.70 3.81 9.51
C TRP A 197 -22.32 4.97 10.42
N SER A 198 -23.21 5.33 11.34
CA SER A 198 -22.90 6.23 12.45
C SER A 198 -23.79 5.95 13.65
N LEU A 199 -23.32 6.34 14.83
CA LEU A 199 -24.07 6.30 16.08
C LEU A 199 -24.07 7.70 16.71
N LEU A 200 -25.25 8.29 16.81
CA LEU A 200 -25.44 9.53 17.55
C LEU A 200 -25.62 9.21 19.05
N VAL A 201 -24.74 9.75 19.88
CA VAL A 201 -24.78 9.61 21.34
C VAL A 201 -25.16 10.96 21.94
N ASP A 202 -26.23 11.00 22.72
CA ASP A 202 -26.73 12.20 23.44
C ASP A 202 -26.39 12.16 24.93
N ASP A 203 -26.16 10.97 25.49
CA ASP A 203 -25.77 10.77 26.88
C ASP A 203 -24.23 10.82 27.03
N GLN A 204 -23.72 11.93 27.60
CA GLN A 204 -22.30 12.12 27.83
C GLN A 204 -21.68 11.05 28.74
N ALA A 205 -22.47 10.43 29.64
CA ALA A 205 -21.94 9.41 30.54
C ALA A 205 -21.42 8.17 29.79
N ARG A 206 -22.00 7.85 28.63
CA ARG A 206 -21.56 6.74 27.77
C ARG A 206 -20.19 6.98 27.12
N LEU A 207 -19.74 8.22 27.10
CA LEU A 207 -18.50 8.64 26.45
C LEU A 207 -17.34 8.76 27.44
N ASP A 208 -17.58 8.38 28.71
CA ASP A 208 -16.55 8.46 29.75
C ASP A 208 -15.28 7.66 29.36
N GLY A 209 -14.15 8.30 29.54
CA GLY A 209 -12.82 7.77 29.22
C GLY A 209 -12.30 8.10 27.81
N ILE A 210 -13.16 8.49 26.87
CA ILE A 210 -12.73 8.84 25.50
C ILE A 210 -11.94 10.16 25.52
N PRO A 211 -10.81 10.28 24.80
CA PRO A 211 -9.99 11.49 24.74
C PRO A 211 -10.77 12.72 24.26
N ALA A 212 -10.42 13.88 24.82
CA ALA A 212 -11.15 15.13 24.59
C ALA A 212 -11.13 15.62 23.13
N ASP A 213 -10.03 15.39 22.41
CA ASP A 213 -9.89 15.72 21.00
C ASP A 213 -10.80 14.85 20.12
N VAL A 214 -10.93 13.56 20.44
CA VAL A 214 -11.86 12.63 19.77
C VAL A 214 -13.31 13.05 20.02
N LEU A 215 -13.64 13.42 21.25
CA LEU A 215 -14.99 13.94 21.58
C LEU A 215 -15.30 15.26 20.86
N ALA A 216 -14.32 16.15 20.76
CA ALA A 216 -14.47 17.39 20.01
C ALA A 216 -14.74 17.15 18.52
N ALA A 217 -14.01 16.20 17.91
CA ALA A 217 -14.24 15.79 16.52
C ALA A 217 -15.63 15.14 16.32
N ALA A 218 -16.05 14.26 17.24
CA ALA A 218 -17.36 13.62 17.18
C ALA A 218 -18.52 14.63 17.36
N ARG A 219 -18.34 15.64 18.22
CA ARG A 219 -19.31 16.73 18.38
C ARG A 219 -19.42 17.57 17.10
N LYS A 220 -18.28 17.95 16.54
CA LYS A 220 -18.23 18.68 15.26
C LYS A 220 -18.93 17.92 14.15
N ALA A 221 -18.69 16.61 14.05
CA ALA A 221 -19.36 15.75 13.06
C ALA A 221 -20.88 15.70 13.24
N ALA A 222 -21.39 15.73 14.48
CA ALA A 222 -22.82 15.83 14.75
C ALA A 222 -23.39 17.20 14.34
N GLU A 223 -22.68 18.28 14.70
CA GLU A 223 -23.06 19.66 14.33
C GLU A 223 -23.11 19.87 12.82
N ASP A 224 -22.15 19.31 12.07
CA ASP A 224 -22.12 19.39 10.62
C ASP A 224 -23.33 18.70 9.97
N ASP A 225 -23.90 17.68 10.62
CA ASP A 225 -25.14 17.02 10.20
C ASP A 225 -26.41 17.73 10.76
N GLY A 226 -26.26 18.84 11.48
CA GLY A 226 -27.37 19.55 12.11
C GLY A 226 -27.94 18.83 13.35
N ALA A 227 -27.21 17.88 13.92
CA ALA A 227 -27.60 17.12 15.11
C ALA A 227 -26.91 17.65 16.39
N THR A 228 -27.49 17.31 17.54
CA THR A 228 -26.89 17.57 18.87
C THR A 228 -26.30 16.30 19.43
N GLY A 229 -25.26 16.40 20.27
CA GLY A 229 -24.57 15.25 20.83
C GLY A 229 -23.25 14.95 20.13
N TRP A 230 -22.89 13.70 20.03
CA TRP A 230 -21.63 13.20 19.46
C TRP A 230 -21.92 12.12 18.42
N LYS A 231 -21.43 12.34 17.20
CA LYS A 231 -21.54 11.36 16.11
C LYS A 231 -20.29 10.49 16.08
N LEU A 232 -20.44 9.22 16.47
CA LEU A 232 -19.39 8.21 16.34
C LEU A 232 -19.49 7.52 14.99
N THR A 233 -18.36 7.22 14.38
CA THR A 233 -18.23 6.59 13.05
C THR A 233 -17.28 5.39 13.09
N LEU A 234 -17.24 4.61 12.01
CA LEU A 234 -16.30 3.49 11.85
C LEU A 234 -14.96 3.91 11.24
N LYS A 235 -14.74 5.22 11.00
CA LYS A 235 -13.41 5.72 10.60
C LYS A 235 -12.41 5.52 11.73
N MET A 236 -11.17 5.10 11.40
CA MET A 236 -10.16 4.73 12.40
C MET A 236 -9.88 5.81 13.45
N PRO A 237 -9.80 7.12 13.13
CA PRO A 237 -9.59 8.16 14.14
C PRO A 237 -10.72 8.30 15.19
N CYS A 238 -11.89 7.75 14.90
CA CYS A 238 -12.99 7.66 15.86
C CYS A 238 -13.08 6.26 16.48
N TYR A 239 -13.08 5.22 15.64
CA TYR A 239 -13.29 3.83 16.05
C TYR A 239 -12.24 3.36 17.07
N LEU A 240 -10.97 3.50 16.74
CA LEU A 240 -9.88 2.95 17.55
C LEU A 240 -9.81 3.60 18.95
N PRO A 241 -9.82 4.93 19.11
CA PRO A 241 -9.85 5.53 20.45
C PRO A 241 -11.09 5.17 21.28
N VAL A 242 -12.27 5.03 20.65
CA VAL A 242 -13.45 4.55 21.37
C VAL A 242 -13.23 3.13 21.89
N MET A 243 -12.65 2.25 21.10
CA MET A 243 -12.35 0.87 21.52
C MET A 243 -11.29 0.81 22.62
N GLN A 244 -10.31 1.71 22.62
CA GLN A 244 -9.21 1.74 23.60
C GLN A 244 -9.60 2.41 24.92
N TYR A 245 -10.47 3.43 24.88
CA TYR A 245 -10.66 4.34 26.02
C TYR A 245 -12.08 4.38 26.58
N ALA A 246 -13.12 4.08 25.80
CA ALA A 246 -14.48 4.14 26.29
C ALA A 246 -14.71 3.13 27.43
N ARG A 247 -15.16 3.62 28.60
CA ARG A 247 -15.50 2.75 29.74
C ARG A 247 -16.79 1.99 29.54
N ASP A 248 -17.72 2.54 28.75
CA ASP A 248 -18.99 1.86 28.40
C ASP A 248 -18.71 0.62 27.53
N ARG A 249 -18.81 -0.55 28.17
CA ARG A 249 -18.60 -1.85 27.51
C ARG A 249 -19.61 -2.10 26.39
N ALA A 250 -20.86 -1.69 26.58
CA ALA A 250 -21.90 -1.86 25.57
C ALA A 250 -21.65 -0.98 24.34
N LEU A 251 -21.07 0.21 24.52
CA LEU A 251 -20.63 1.07 23.43
C LEU A 251 -19.52 0.39 22.62
N ARG A 252 -18.52 -0.19 23.28
CA ARG A 252 -17.44 -0.93 22.59
C ARG A 252 -17.98 -2.13 21.82
N GLU A 253 -18.89 -2.91 22.42
CA GLU A 253 -19.54 -4.03 21.74
C GLU A 253 -20.30 -3.57 20.49
N THR A 254 -21.04 -2.46 20.57
CA THR A 254 -21.79 -1.89 19.45
C THR A 254 -20.88 -1.53 18.29
N LEU A 255 -19.78 -0.80 18.55
CA LEU A 255 -18.83 -0.41 17.51
C LEU A 255 -18.07 -1.63 16.97
N TYR A 256 -17.63 -2.54 17.82
CA TYR A 256 -16.93 -3.75 17.41
C TYR A 256 -17.81 -4.61 16.49
N ARG A 257 -19.08 -4.78 16.82
CA ARG A 257 -20.04 -5.51 15.99
C ARG A 257 -20.24 -4.82 14.65
N ALA A 258 -20.47 -3.50 14.65
CA ALA A 258 -20.65 -2.74 13.43
C ALA A 258 -19.42 -2.83 12.50
N TYR A 259 -18.21 -2.68 13.05
CA TYR A 259 -16.98 -2.78 12.29
C TYR A 259 -16.70 -4.22 11.80
N GLY A 260 -16.93 -5.21 12.65
CA GLY A 260 -16.70 -6.63 12.35
C GLY A 260 -17.68 -7.24 11.36
N THR A 261 -18.75 -6.52 11.00
CA THR A 261 -19.80 -6.97 10.04
C THR A 261 -19.92 -6.03 8.83
N VAL A 262 -18.96 -5.14 8.62
CA VAL A 262 -18.91 -4.25 7.46
C VAL A 262 -19.01 -5.04 6.15
N ALA A 263 -19.83 -4.55 5.23
CA ALA A 263 -20.08 -5.12 3.91
C ALA A 263 -20.45 -6.61 3.92
N SER A 264 -21.25 -7.05 4.89
CA SER A 264 -21.69 -8.44 5.04
C SER A 264 -23.20 -8.57 5.08
N GLU A 265 -23.69 -9.81 5.08
CA GLU A 265 -25.10 -10.17 5.21
C GLU A 265 -25.74 -9.70 6.53
N HIS A 266 -24.95 -9.22 7.48
CA HIS A 266 -25.42 -8.64 8.75
C HIS A 266 -25.74 -7.14 8.66
N GLY A 267 -25.39 -6.49 7.55
CA GLY A 267 -25.60 -5.08 7.28
C GLY A 267 -26.66 -4.84 6.19
N ASP A 268 -26.52 -3.73 5.47
CA ASP A 268 -27.36 -3.44 4.30
C ASP A 268 -27.01 -4.40 3.15
N ALA A 269 -28.01 -5.11 2.65
CA ALA A 269 -27.84 -6.06 1.55
C ALA A 269 -27.27 -5.45 0.27
N ALA A 270 -27.39 -4.11 0.10
CA ALA A 270 -26.79 -3.41 -1.04
C ALA A 270 -25.25 -3.42 -1.01
N TYR A 271 -24.66 -3.62 0.18
CA TYR A 271 -23.20 -3.64 0.36
C TYR A 271 -22.64 -5.03 0.66
N ASP A 272 -23.47 -6.08 0.66
CA ASP A 272 -23.01 -7.45 0.98
C ASP A 272 -22.02 -7.97 -0.06
N ASN A 273 -20.78 -8.21 0.36
CA ASN A 273 -19.70 -8.71 -0.46
C ASN A 273 -19.65 -10.25 -0.57
N SER A 274 -20.55 -10.98 0.09
CA SER A 274 -20.57 -12.46 0.00
C SER A 274 -20.58 -12.97 -1.46
N PRO A 275 -21.48 -12.47 -2.34
CA PRO A 275 -21.50 -12.93 -3.74
C PRO A 275 -20.22 -12.55 -4.51
N LEU A 276 -19.63 -11.38 -4.20
CA LEU A 276 -18.40 -10.94 -4.88
C LEU A 276 -17.20 -11.77 -4.47
N ILE A 277 -17.11 -12.18 -3.20
CA ILE A 277 -16.06 -13.09 -2.73
C ILE A 277 -16.11 -14.42 -3.49
N GLU A 278 -17.29 -15.03 -3.55
CA GLU A 278 -17.50 -16.30 -4.27
C GLU A 278 -17.13 -16.17 -5.75
N GLU A 279 -17.60 -15.11 -6.39
CA GLU A 279 -17.32 -14.83 -7.80
C GLU A 279 -15.82 -14.61 -8.05
N LEU A 280 -15.14 -13.77 -7.25
CA LEU A 280 -13.71 -13.50 -7.41
C LEU A 280 -12.87 -14.77 -7.24
N LEU A 281 -13.19 -15.61 -6.25
CA LEU A 281 -12.48 -16.87 -6.05
C LEU A 281 -12.68 -17.84 -7.23
N GLN A 282 -13.88 -17.89 -7.81
CA GLN A 282 -14.13 -18.72 -8.99
C GLN A 282 -13.40 -18.18 -10.22
N LEU A 283 -13.45 -16.86 -10.47
CA LEU A 283 -12.75 -16.23 -11.60
C LEU A 283 -11.24 -16.50 -11.54
N ARG A 284 -10.63 -16.36 -10.35
CA ARG A 284 -9.20 -16.63 -10.13
C ARG A 284 -8.83 -18.10 -10.34
N ALA A 285 -9.69 -19.03 -9.90
CA ALA A 285 -9.47 -20.45 -10.15
C ALA A 285 -9.59 -20.77 -11.65
N ASP A 286 -10.58 -20.20 -12.34
CA ASP A 286 -10.75 -20.34 -13.78
C ASP A 286 -9.55 -19.77 -14.56
N GLU A 287 -9.05 -18.58 -14.17
CA GLU A 287 -7.86 -17.96 -14.75
C GLU A 287 -6.64 -18.88 -14.64
N ALA A 288 -6.34 -19.35 -13.43
CA ALA A 288 -5.23 -20.25 -13.20
C ALA A 288 -5.34 -21.53 -14.03
N GLY A 289 -6.54 -22.12 -14.10
CA GLY A 289 -6.81 -23.32 -14.90
C GLY A 289 -6.59 -23.10 -16.39
N LEU A 290 -7.05 -21.96 -16.94
CA LEU A 290 -6.81 -21.60 -18.34
C LEU A 290 -5.33 -21.46 -18.67
N LEU A 291 -4.55 -20.89 -17.73
CA LEU A 291 -3.10 -20.70 -17.86
C LEU A 291 -2.29 -21.96 -17.47
N GLN A 292 -2.97 -23.08 -17.22
CA GLN A 292 -2.37 -24.39 -16.87
C GLN A 292 -1.61 -24.39 -15.52
N TYR A 293 -1.99 -23.51 -14.60
CA TYR A 293 -1.53 -23.56 -13.21
C TYR A 293 -2.54 -24.32 -12.34
N PRO A 294 -2.05 -25.10 -11.35
CA PRO A 294 -2.95 -25.90 -10.52
C PRO A 294 -3.85 -25.06 -9.61
N THR A 295 -3.39 -23.86 -9.23
CA THR A 295 -4.11 -22.94 -8.34
C THR A 295 -3.77 -21.48 -8.67
N PHE A 296 -4.59 -20.54 -8.21
CA PHE A 296 -4.29 -19.12 -8.32
C PHE A 296 -3.01 -18.73 -7.56
N ALA A 297 -2.77 -19.34 -6.40
CA ALA A 297 -1.52 -19.14 -5.66
C ALA A 297 -0.30 -19.54 -6.49
N ALA A 298 -0.33 -20.70 -7.18
CA ALA A 298 0.75 -21.13 -8.05
C ALA A 298 0.99 -20.17 -9.22
N LEU A 299 -0.07 -19.61 -9.79
CA LEU A 299 0.01 -18.57 -10.82
C LEU A 299 0.66 -17.29 -10.28
N ARG A 300 0.18 -16.78 -9.14
CA ARG A 300 0.65 -15.52 -8.56
C ARG A 300 2.11 -15.58 -8.10
N LEU A 301 2.57 -16.73 -7.63
CA LEU A 301 3.96 -16.93 -7.18
C LEU A 301 4.99 -16.88 -8.32
N GLN A 302 4.57 -16.94 -9.59
CA GLN A 302 5.49 -16.80 -10.74
C GLN A 302 6.21 -15.45 -10.79
N THR A 303 5.70 -14.45 -10.09
CA THR A 303 6.26 -13.08 -10.03
C THR A 303 6.75 -12.71 -8.64
N ARG A 304 7.10 -13.70 -7.80
CA ARG A 304 7.51 -13.54 -6.40
C ARG A 304 8.93 -14.08 -6.16
N MET A 305 9.48 -13.78 -4.99
CA MET A 305 10.71 -14.41 -4.49
C MET A 305 10.44 -15.84 -4.02
N ALA A 306 9.31 -16.07 -3.34
CA ALA A 306 8.88 -17.38 -2.89
C ALA A 306 8.60 -18.30 -4.09
N ARG A 307 9.05 -19.56 -4.01
CA ARG A 307 9.01 -20.53 -5.12
C ARG A 307 7.63 -21.14 -5.35
N ASP A 308 6.96 -21.47 -4.26
CA ASP A 308 5.66 -22.16 -4.27
C ASP A 308 4.87 -21.92 -2.97
N ALA A 309 3.59 -22.29 -2.97
CA ALA A 309 2.70 -22.13 -1.82
C ALA A 309 3.15 -22.94 -0.59
N THR A 310 3.80 -24.08 -0.79
CA THR A 310 4.32 -24.92 0.31
C THR A 310 5.41 -24.19 1.08
N GLU A 311 6.36 -23.56 0.38
CA GLU A 311 7.40 -22.75 1.01
C GLU A 311 6.81 -21.62 1.85
N VAL A 312 5.80 -20.93 1.34
CA VAL A 312 5.11 -19.85 2.07
C VAL A 312 4.39 -20.39 3.32
N VAL A 313 3.62 -21.46 3.17
CA VAL A 313 2.88 -22.07 4.28
C VAL A 313 3.83 -22.59 5.36
N ASP A 314 4.92 -23.27 4.98
CA ASP A 314 5.92 -23.78 5.92
C ASP A 314 6.63 -22.63 6.66
N PHE A 315 6.98 -21.55 5.96
CA PHE A 315 7.53 -20.33 6.57
C PHE A 315 6.57 -19.74 7.61
N LEU A 316 5.30 -19.54 7.24
CA LEU A 316 4.29 -18.97 8.13
C LEU A 316 4.02 -19.88 9.35
N ARG A 317 3.98 -21.18 9.16
CA ARG A 317 3.81 -22.16 10.25
C ARG A 317 5.00 -22.23 11.17
N ASP A 318 6.22 -22.11 10.64
CA ASP A 318 7.43 -22.06 11.48
C ASP A 318 7.41 -20.78 12.34
N LEU A 319 7.07 -19.65 11.75
CA LEU A 319 6.94 -18.38 12.46
C LEU A 319 5.81 -18.43 13.51
N ALA A 320 4.66 -19.02 13.19
CA ALA A 320 3.55 -19.22 14.12
C ALA A 320 3.97 -20.08 15.33
N ARG A 321 4.68 -21.18 15.09
CA ARG A 321 5.17 -22.06 16.15
C ARG A 321 6.09 -21.33 17.14
N ARG A 322 6.92 -20.41 16.64
CA ARG A 322 7.80 -19.58 17.48
C ARG A 322 7.04 -18.48 18.22
N ALA A 323 6.05 -17.84 17.57
CA ALA A 323 5.30 -16.72 18.14
C ALA A 323 4.18 -17.16 19.10
N LYS A 324 3.53 -18.31 18.88
CA LYS A 324 2.34 -18.74 19.65
C LYS A 324 2.56 -18.83 21.16
N PRO A 325 3.67 -19.38 21.70
CA PRO A 325 3.91 -19.38 23.13
C PRO A 325 3.99 -17.96 23.75
N TYR A 326 4.45 -16.98 22.97
CA TYR A 326 4.47 -15.58 23.40
C TYR A 326 3.05 -15.00 23.38
N ALA A 327 2.28 -15.29 22.32
CA ALA A 327 0.88 -14.86 22.22
C ALA A 327 -0.01 -15.43 23.33
N GLU A 328 0.20 -16.70 23.71
CA GLU A 328 -0.50 -17.33 24.81
C GLU A 328 -0.17 -16.68 26.17
N ARG A 329 1.10 -16.28 26.38
CA ARG A 329 1.49 -15.52 27.58
C ARG A 329 0.88 -14.13 27.59
N ASP A 330 0.93 -13.43 26.45
CA ASP A 330 0.35 -12.11 26.29
C ASP A 330 -1.16 -12.14 26.64
N LEU A 331 -1.89 -13.12 26.12
CA LEU A 331 -3.31 -13.28 26.37
C LEU A 331 -3.61 -13.65 27.84
N ALA A 332 -2.87 -14.59 28.42
CA ALA A 332 -3.06 -14.99 29.81
C ALA A 332 -2.82 -13.81 30.76
N GLU A 333 -1.83 -12.99 30.50
CA GLU A 333 -1.56 -11.78 31.27
C GLU A 333 -2.68 -10.75 31.12
N LEU A 334 -3.16 -10.52 29.90
CA LEU A 334 -4.26 -9.60 29.63
C LEU A 334 -5.54 -10.05 30.34
N GLN A 335 -5.85 -11.35 30.31
CA GLN A 335 -7.01 -11.92 31.01
C GLN A 335 -6.91 -11.77 32.53
N ALA A 336 -5.72 -12.05 33.10
CA ALA A 336 -5.50 -11.88 34.54
C ALA A 336 -5.66 -10.41 34.98
N PHE A 337 -5.10 -9.48 34.21
CA PHE A 337 -5.26 -8.04 34.47
C PHE A 337 -6.71 -7.59 34.34
N ALA A 338 -7.42 -8.00 33.28
CA ALA A 338 -8.81 -7.66 33.05
C ALA A 338 -9.73 -8.16 34.19
N ALA A 339 -9.51 -9.37 34.66
CA ALA A 339 -10.29 -9.93 35.78
C ALA A 339 -9.97 -9.25 37.11
N GLY A 340 -8.65 -9.01 37.41
CA GLY A 340 -8.22 -8.47 38.68
C GLY A 340 -8.46 -6.97 38.85
N GLU A 341 -8.11 -6.18 37.83
CA GLU A 341 -8.07 -4.73 37.91
C GLU A 341 -9.30 -4.04 37.27
N LEU A 342 -9.88 -4.66 36.22
CA LEU A 342 -10.98 -4.06 35.48
C LEU A 342 -12.35 -4.67 35.79
N GLY A 343 -12.40 -5.75 36.59
CA GLY A 343 -13.64 -6.44 36.93
C GLY A 343 -14.27 -7.18 35.74
N LEU A 344 -13.49 -7.46 34.68
CA LEU A 344 -13.90 -8.18 33.48
C LEU A 344 -13.54 -9.66 33.64
N ALA A 345 -14.39 -10.41 34.35
CA ALA A 345 -14.16 -11.83 34.64
C ALA A 345 -14.01 -12.69 33.37
N GLU A 346 -14.69 -12.30 32.30
CA GLU A 346 -14.61 -12.90 30.97
C GLU A 346 -14.29 -11.81 29.95
N LEU A 347 -13.08 -11.90 29.36
CA LEU A 347 -12.61 -10.96 28.36
C LEU A 347 -13.25 -11.27 27.00
N GLN A 348 -14.05 -10.35 26.50
CA GLN A 348 -14.64 -10.46 25.17
C GLN A 348 -13.74 -9.76 24.14
N PRO A 349 -13.86 -10.07 22.84
CA PRO A 349 -13.03 -9.44 21.79
C PRO A 349 -13.12 -7.91 21.78
N TRP A 350 -14.26 -7.32 22.08
CA TRP A 350 -14.42 -5.85 22.18
C TRP A 350 -13.83 -5.24 23.47
N ASP A 351 -13.43 -6.06 24.43
CA ASP A 351 -12.71 -5.61 25.61
C ASP A 351 -11.20 -5.59 25.42
N VAL A 352 -10.69 -6.34 24.43
CA VAL A 352 -9.25 -6.53 24.23
C VAL A 352 -8.51 -5.20 24.02
N PRO A 353 -8.92 -4.29 23.11
CA PRO A 353 -8.24 -3.01 22.94
C PRO A 353 -8.25 -2.15 24.21
N PHE A 354 -9.38 -2.12 24.93
CA PHE A 354 -9.52 -1.39 26.18
C PHE A 354 -8.62 -1.96 27.29
N ALA A 355 -8.68 -3.27 27.51
CA ALA A 355 -7.88 -3.93 28.53
C ALA A 355 -6.38 -3.85 28.21
N ALA A 356 -6.00 -4.00 26.93
CA ALA A 356 -4.61 -3.86 26.48
C ALA A 356 -4.06 -2.46 26.77
N GLU A 357 -4.84 -1.41 26.46
CA GLU A 357 -4.41 -0.03 26.74
C GLU A 357 -4.24 0.21 28.26
N ARG A 358 -5.21 -0.24 29.08
CA ARG A 358 -5.09 -0.14 30.54
C ARG A 358 -3.91 -0.92 31.10
N LEU A 359 -3.64 -2.12 30.59
CA LEU A 359 -2.48 -2.91 30.98
C LEU A 359 -1.17 -2.21 30.57
N ARG A 360 -1.11 -1.64 29.36
CA ARG A 360 0.05 -0.88 28.87
C ARG A 360 0.33 0.33 29.76
N GLU A 361 -0.70 1.13 30.06
CA GLU A 361 -0.62 2.27 30.99
C GLU A 361 -0.12 1.84 32.38
N SER A 362 -0.69 0.78 32.95
CA SER A 362 -0.33 0.27 34.26
C SER A 362 1.11 -0.25 34.31
N ARG A 363 1.57 -0.93 33.26
CA ARG A 363 2.89 -1.56 33.21
C ARG A 363 4.00 -0.58 32.93
N TYR A 364 3.79 0.32 31.98
CA TYR A 364 4.82 1.22 31.45
C TYR A 364 4.65 2.65 31.94
N ALA A 365 3.59 2.92 32.69
CA ALA A 365 3.26 4.23 33.26
C ALA A 365 3.17 5.34 32.20
N TYR A 366 2.59 5.03 31.02
CA TYR A 366 2.21 6.01 30.00
C TYR A 366 0.96 5.57 29.27
N SER A 367 0.31 6.50 28.57
CA SER A 367 -0.78 6.20 27.63
C SER A 367 -0.47 6.71 26.23
N GLU A 368 -1.10 6.13 25.22
CA GLU A 368 -1.03 6.63 23.85
C GLU A 368 -1.52 8.07 23.74
N ASP A 369 -2.55 8.43 24.51
CA ASP A 369 -3.07 9.80 24.57
C ASP A 369 -2.05 10.81 25.13
N GLU A 370 -1.22 10.39 26.11
CA GLU A 370 -0.11 11.20 26.63
C GLU A 370 1.00 11.35 25.58
N ILE A 371 1.40 10.26 24.94
CA ILE A 371 2.50 10.24 23.97
C ILE A 371 2.17 11.08 22.73
N LYS A 372 0.95 11.01 22.20
CA LYS A 372 0.57 11.76 20.99
C LYS A 372 0.63 13.27 21.17
N GLN A 373 0.61 13.80 22.41
CA GLN A 373 0.76 15.23 22.65
C GLN A 373 2.12 15.77 22.20
N TYR A 374 3.11 14.90 22.04
CA TYR A 374 4.46 15.24 21.57
C TYR A 374 4.63 15.09 20.06
N PHE A 375 3.74 14.38 19.36
CA PHE A 375 3.85 14.13 17.93
C PHE A 375 2.85 14.98 17.15
N THR A 376 3.15 16.29 17.07
CA THR A 376 2.39 17.17 16.18
C THR A 376 2.79 16.93 14.74
N GLU A 377 1.82 16.86 13.83
CA GLU A 377 2.07 16.51 12.42
C GLU A 377 3.16 17.40 11.76
N PRO A 378 3.19 18.74 11.92
CA PRO A 378 4.24 19.55 11.32
C PRO A 378 5.65 19.23 11.85
N ARG A 379 5.75 18.89 13.15
CA ARG A 379 7.04 18.51 13.73
C ARG A 379 7.50 17.14 13.27
N VAL A 380 6.57 16.19 13.19
CA VAL A 380 6.86 14.84 12.68
C VAL A 380 7.37 14.91 11.24
N LEU A 381 6.71 15.68 10.37
CA LEU A 381 7.16 15.86 8.98
C LEU A 381 8.55 16.51 8.90
N ALA A 382 8.79 17.57 9.66
CA ALA A 382 10.11 18.22 9.68
C ALA A 382 11.20 17.22 10.09
N GLY A 383 10.98 16.45 11.15
CA GLY A 383 11.93 15.43 11.61
C GLY A 383 12.10 14.27 10.61
N LEU A 384 11.03 13.83 9.97
CA LEU A 384 11.08 12.82 8.90
C LEU A 384 11.96 13.31 7.74
N PHE A 385 11.81 14.56 7.30
CA PHE A 385 12.64 15.13 6.25
C PHE A 385 14.12 15.16 6.64
N GLU A 386 14.45 15.55 7.88
CA GLU A 386 15.82 15.49 8.38
C GLU A 386 16.40 14.07 8.36
N VAL A 387 15.61 13.05 8.71
CA VAL A 387 16.02 11.64 8.66
C VAL A 387 16.35 11.23 7.22
N ILE A 388 15.45 11.53 6.27
CA ILE A 388 15.63 11.20 4.86
C ILE A 388 16.85 11.91 4.28
N GLU A 389 17.01 13.21 4.56
CA GLU A 389 18.15 14.01 4.11
C GLU A 389 19.48 13.44 4.64
N THR A 390 19.49 12.97 5.91
CA THR A 390 20.67 12.35 6.53
C THR A 390 21.02 11.01 5.91
N LEU A 391 20.01 10.13 5.70
CA LEU A 391 20.24 8.76 5.23
C LEU A 391 20.58 8.71 3.74
N PHE A 392 19.91 9.52 2.92
CA PHE A 392 19.90 9.34 1.47
C PHE A 392 20.54 10.48 0.69
N ASP A 393 21.11 11.46 1.36
CA ASP A 393 21.78 12.61 0.73
C ASP A 393 20.90 13.27 -0.34
N VAL A 394 19.75 13.74 0.09
CA VAL A 394 18.73 14.46 -0.70
C VAL A 394 18.25 15.68 0.06
N ARG A 395 17.44 16.52 -0.58
CA ARG A 395 16.76 17.66 0.03
C ARG A 395 15.27 17.56 -0.22
N LEU A 396 14.45 17.78 0.81
CA LEU A 396 13.00 17.85 0.70
C LEU A 396 12.54 19.29 0.90
N ARG A 397 11.75 19.79 -0.06
CA ARG A 397 11.23 21.17 -0.05
C ARG A 397 9.74 21.16 -0.30
N GLU A 398 8.97 21.71 0.63
CA GLU A 398 7.56 22.00 0.35
C GLU A 398 7.46 23.04 -0.77
N VAL A 399 6.60 22.75 -1.73
CA VAL A 399 6.37 23.61 -2.90
C VAL A 399 4.87 23.74 -3.16
N PRO A 400 4.42 24.92 -3.64
CA PRO A 400 3.04 25.07 -4.07
C PRO A 400 2.73 24.12 -5.24
N VAL A 401 1.62 23.40 -5.14
CA VAL A 401 1.14 22.49 -6.19
C VAL A 401 -0.37 22.65 -6.37
N SER A 402 -0.87 22.37 -7.56
CA SER A 402 -2.30 22.12 -7.75
C SER A 402 -2.67 20.79 -7.09
N SER A 403 -3.76 20.74 -6.34
CA SER A 403 -4.17 19.55 -5.59
C SER A 403 -5.69 19.36 -5.61
N TRP A 404 -6.15 18.18 -5.22
CA TRP A 404 -7.55 17.77 -5.15
C TRP A 404 -8.26 18.16 -3.85
N HIS A 405 -7.51 18.56 -2.83
CA HIS A 405 -8.04 18.97 -1.53
C HIS A 405 -7.10 19.98 -0.87
N ALA A 406 -7.66 20.89 -0.06
CA ALA A 406 -6.91 21.96 0.59
C ALA A 406 -5.85 21.46 1.58
N ASP A 407 -6.03 20.25 2.14
CA ASP A 407 -5.09 19.67 3.10
C ASP A 407 -3.88 18.99 2.43
N VAL A 408 -3.89 18.84 1.11
CA VAL A 408 -2.81 18.17 0.36
C VAL A 408 -1.61 19.10 0.21
N ARG A 409 -0.42 18.59 0.51
CA ARG A 409 0.84 19.32 0.34
C ARG A 409 1.71 18.69 -0.73
N GLY A 410 2.43 19.53 -1.48
CA GLY A 410 3.44 19.12 -2.43
C GLY A 410 4.84 19.21 -1.84
N VAL A 411 5.65 18.20 -2.08
CA VAL A 411 7.08 18.17 -1.70
C VAL A 411 7.90 17.88 -2.94
N ARG A 412 8.93 18.69 -3.18
CA ARG A 412 9.95 18.42 -4.19
C ARG A 412 11.15 17.78 -3.53
N VAL A 413 11.58 16.65 -4.10
CA VAL A 413 12.80 15.95 -3.70
C VAL A 413 13.91 16.36 -4.65
N GLU A 414 15.02 16.83 -4.09
CA GLU A 414 16.18 17.37 -4.82
C GLU A 414 17.46 16.62 -4.44
N SER A 415 18.37 16.51 -5.40
CA SER A 415 19.76 16.12 -5.11
C SER A 415 20.50 17.25 -4.37
N PRO A 416 21.68 16.99 -3.76
CA PRO A 416 22.46 18.01 -3.05
C PRO A 416 22.84 19.23 -3.89
N ASP A 417 23.00 19.06 -5.21
CA ASP A 417 23.28 20.12 -6.19
C ASP A 417 22.03 20.87 -6.67
N GLY A 418 20.84 20.51 -6.16
CA GLY A 418 19.57 21.18 -6.44
C GLY A 418 18.79 20.67 -7.65
N ALA A 419 19.25 19.58 -8.30
CA ALA A 419 18.47 18.97 -9.36
C ALA A 419 17.22 18.26 -8.81
N THR A 420 16.06 18.43 -9.46
CA THR A 420 14.84 17.76 -9.08
C THR A 420 14.93 16.25 -9.35
N LEU A 421 14.74 15.45 -8.31
CA LEU A 421 14.65 13.98 -8.39
C LEU A 421 13.21 13.50 -8.58
N GLY A 422 12.23 14.19 -7.98
CA GLY A 422 10.81 13.86 -8.08
C GLY A 422 9.92 14.77 -7.26
N HIS A 423 8.60 14.50 -7.31
CA HIS A 423 7.61 15.19 -6.51
C HIS A 423 6.75 14.19 -5.72
N LEU A 424 6.40 14.57 -4.51
CA LEU A 424 5.55 13.82 -3.61
C LEU A 424 4.34 14.66 -3.18
N TYR A 425 3.16 14.10 -3.32
CA TYR A 425 1.93 14.67 -2.75
C TYR A 425 1.61 13.96 -1.44
N LEU A 426 1.41 14.74 -0.38
CA LEU A 426 1.05 14.25 0.95
C LEU A 426 -0.44 14.50 1.21
N ASP A 427 -1.23 13.44 1.29
CA ASP A 427 -2.65 13.48 1.65
C ASP A 427 -2.87 12.71 2.94
N LEU A 428 -2.71 13.36 4.09
CA LEU A 428 -2.49 12.71 5.37
C LEU A 428 -3.76 12.46 6.19
N TYR A 429 -4.86 13.20 5.94
CA TYR A 429 -6.00 13.20 6.86
C TYR A 429 -7.19 12.41 6.35
N ALA A 430 -7.90 11.76 7.29
CA ALA A 430 -9.16 11.08 7.03
C ALA A 430 -10.28 12.08 6.70
N ARG A 431 -11.16 11.69 5.77
CA ARG A 431 -12.38 12.44 5.41
C ARG A 431 -13.40 11.52 4.74
N ALA A 432 -14.66 11.97 4.65
CA ALA A 432 -15.68 11.27 3.87
C ALA A 432 -15.27 11.15 2.40
N GLY A 433 -15.62 10.07 1.74
CA GLY A 433 -15.26 9.80 0.34
C GLY A 433 -13.78 9.47 0.12
N LYS A 434 -12.99 9.27 1.17
CA LYS A 434 -11.62 8.80 1.09
C LYS A 434 -11.52 7.37 1.63
N GLN A 435 -10.93 6.47 0.86
CA GLN A 435 -10.69 5.10 1.28
C GLN A 435 -9.86 5.05 2.56
N SER A 436 -10.17 4.07 3.42
CA SER A 436 -9.44 3.84 4.66
C SER A 436 -8.10 3.16 4.40
N GLY A 437 -7.20 3.23 5.39
CA GLY A 437 -5.85 2.68 5.30
C GLY A 437 -4.82 3.73 4.91
N ALA A 438 -3.62 3.27 4.61
CA ALA A 438 -2.54 4.08 4.07
C ALA A 438 -1.95 3.37 2.86
N TRP A 439 -1.42 4.13 1.90
CA TRP A 439 -0.81 3.59 0.68
C TRP A 439 -0.02 4.64 -0.07
N VAL A 440 0.86 4.16 -0.95
CA VAL A 440 1.56 4.97 -1.94
C VAL A 440 1.21 4.50 -3.34
N ASP A 441 0.92 5.47 -4.22
CA ASP A 441 0.75 5.27 -5.65
C ASP A 441 1.70 6.17 -6.45
N SER A 442 1.92 5.82 -7.72
CA SER A 442 2.76 6.59 -8.63
C SER A 442 1.92 7.20 -9.75
N GLU A 443 2.01 8.52 -9.94
CA GLU A 443 1.40 9.20 -11.09
C GLU A 443 2.14 8.86 -12.37
N ARG A 444 3.47 8.91 -12.31
CA ARG A 444 4.37 8.64 -13.44
C ARG A 444 5.73 8.17 -12.94
N SER A 445 6.40 7.38 -13.77
CA SER A 445 7.71 6.83 -13.47
C SER A 445 8.84 7.76 -13.94
N ARG A 446 10.05 7.52 -13.42
CA ARG A 446 11.30 8.05 -13.99
C ARG A 446 11.52 7.46 -15.38
N ARG A 447 11.93 8.29 -16.35
CA ARG A 447 12.34 7.85 -17.68
C ARG A 447 13.13 8.92 -18.42
N ARG A 448 13.86 8.53 -19.49
CA ARG A 448 14.44 9.46 -20.43
C ARG A 448 13.68 9.48 -21.75
N VAL A 449 13.33 10.69 -22.20
CA VAL A 449 12.63 10.91 -23.46
C VAL A 449 13.50 11.85 -24.31
N GLN A 450 14.07 11.34 -25.40
CA GLN A 450 14.94 12.12 -26.31
C GLN A 450 16.10 12.84 -25.61
N GLY A 451 16.60 12.27 -24.51
CA GLY A 451 17.68 12.83 -23.70
C GLY A 451 17.22 13.61 -22.47
N ASP A 452 16.00 14.11 -22.44
CA ASP A 452 15.41 14.82 -21.30
C ASP A 452 14.94 13.82 -20.22
N LEU A 453 15.19 14.17 -18.96
CA LEU A 453 14.76 13.38 -17.81
C LEU A 453 13.33 13.76 -17.39
N GLN A 454 12.42 12.80 -17.48
CA GLN A 454 11.13 12.84 -16.77
C GLN A 454 11.33 12.34 -15.36
N THR A 455 11.00 13.18 -14.37
CA THR A 455 11.10 12.80 -12.95
C THR A 455 9.83 12.12 -12.47
N PRO A 456 9.93 11.16 -11.52
CA PRO A 456 8.77 10.48 -10.93
C PRO A 456 7.90 11.43 -10.10
N VAL A 457 6.61 11.07 -9.99
CA VAL A 457 5.65 11.72 -9.09
C VAL A 457 4.88 10.63 -8.35
N ALA A 458 4.81 10.76 -7.04
CA ALA A 458 4.13 9.80 -6.16
C ALA A 458 3.10 10.48 -5.25
N TYR A 459 2.10 9.71 -4.82
CA TYR A 459 1.10 10.08 -3.82
C TYR A 459 1.32 9.26 -2.56
N LEU A 460 1.45 9.91 -1.42
CA LEU A 460 1.45 9.30 -0.10
C LEU A 460 0.13 9.64 0.59
N THR A 461 -0.67 8.62 0.85
CA THR A 461 -2.01 8.77 1.40
C THR A 461 -2.10 8.08 2.76
N CYS A 462 -2.57 8.81 3.77
CA CYS A 462 -2.87 8.32 5.12
C CYS A 462 -4.29 8.71 5.55
N ASN A 463 -4.70 8.26 6.73
CA ASN A 463 -6.02 8.56 7.30
C ASN A 463 -5.90 8.99 8.76
N PHE A 464 -4.98 9.92 9.06
CA PHE A 464 -4.77 10.46 10.41
C PHE A 464 -5.91 11.39 10.86
N SER A 465 -5.95 11.67 12.16
CA SER A 465 -6.84 12.66 12.72
C SER A 465 -6.56 14.05 12.15
N ARG A 466 -7.62 14.80 11.85
CA ARG A 466 -7.51 16.16 11.32
C ARG A 466 -7.09 17.17 12.40
N PRO A 467 -6.49 18.31 12.01
CA PRO A 467 -6.35 19.46 12.90
C PRO A 467 -7.70 19.88 13.48
N ASN A 468 -7.72 20.31 14.74
CA ASN A 468 -8.94 20.77 15.40
C ASN A 468 -8.86 22.28 15.64
N GLY A 469 -9.55 23.06 14.83
CA GLY A 469 -9.45 24.53 14.80
C GLY A 469 -8.01 24.96 14.48
N ASP A 470 -7.44 25.82 15.34
CA ASP A 470 -6.08 26.33 15.16
C ASP A 470 -4.98 25.39 15.74
N LYS A 471 -5.37 24.23 16.33
CA LYS A 471 -4.43 23.26 16.88
C LYS A 471 -3.96 22.30 15.80
N ALA A 472 -2.64 22.03 15.76
CA ALA A 472 -2.04 21.04 14.87
C ALA A 472 -2.65 19.65 15.09
N ALA A 473 -2.68 18.83 14.06
CA ALA A 473 -3.03 17.42 14.18
C ALA A 473 -2.03 16.69 15.10
N LEU A 474 -2.56 15.85 15.98
CA LEU A 474 -1.79 14.99 16.86
C LEU A 474 -1.75 13.58 16.26
N LEU A 475 -0.55 13.03 16.14
CA LEU A 475 -0.31 11.69 15.65
C LEU A 475 -0.02 10.75 16.82
N THR A 476 -0.61 9.57 16.80
CA THR A 476 -0.16 8.49 17.67
C THR A 476 1.23 8.02 17.24
N HIS A 477 1.95 7.28 18.06
CA HIS A 477 3.22 6.71 17.63
C HIS A 477 3.03 5.71 16.47
N ASP A 478 1.91 4.99 16.45
CA ASP A 478 1.54 4.11 15.33
C ASP A 478 1.27 4.90 14.03
N ASP A 479 0.66 6.11 14.11
CA ASP A 479 0.53 7.00 12.96
C ASP A 479 1.92 7.44 12.44
N VAL A 480 2.86 7.72 13.34
CA VAL A 480 4.25 8.05 12.97
C VAL A 480 4.91 6.87 12.25
N ILE A 481 4.77 5.65 12.77
CA ILE A 481 5.27 4.43 12.12
C ILE A 481 4.65 4.27 10.74
N THR A 482 3.34 4.44 10.60
CA THR A 482 2.63 4.38 9.32
C THR A 482 3.17 5.41 8.33
N LEU A 483 3.39 6.65 8.77
CA LEU A 483 3.96 7.70 7.91
C LEU A 483 5.37 7.34 7.42
N PHE A 484 6.21 6.78 8.28
CA PHE A 484 7.55 6.30 7.90
C PHE A 484 7.47 5.12 6.93
N HIS A 485 6.54 4.18 7.16
CA HIS A 485 6.25 3.07 6.27
C HIS A 485 5.91 3.56 4.86
N GLU A 486 4.88 4.39 4.73
CA GLU A 486 4.47 4.92 3.42
C GLU A 486 5.58 5.75 2.77
N THR A 487 6.37 6.46 3.58
CA THR A 487 7.53 7.19 3.07
C THR A 487 8.58 6.25 2.47
N GLY A 488 8.78 5.05 3.02
CA GLY A 488 9.67 4.03 2.44
C GLY A 488 9.26 3.64 1.02
N HIS A 489 7.97 3.43 0.78
CA HIS A 489 7.44 3.22 -0.57
C HIS A 489 7.64 4.44 -1.48
N ALA A 490 7.33 5.64 -0.98
CA ALA A 490 7.52 6.87 -1.75
C ALA A 490 9.00 7.06 -2.16
N LEU A 491 9.95 6.81 -1.25
CA LEU A 491 11.38 6.87 -1.55
C LEU A 491 11.80 5.85 -2.59
N HIS A 492 11.24 4.65 -2.58
CA HIS A 492 11.48 3.62 -3.61
C HIS A 492 11.05 4.12 -4.99
N ALA A 493 9.91 4.83 -5.08
CA ALA A 493 9.46 5.44 -6.33
C ALA A 493 10.34 6.62 -6.75
N LEU A 494 10.66 7.52 -5.82
CA LEU A 494 11.28 8.82 -6.10
C LEU A 494 12.80 8.75 -6.29
N LEU A 495 13.47 7.79 -5.65
CA LEU A 495 14.93 7.62 -5.69
C LEU A 495 15.39 6.54 -6.69
N SER A 496 14.49 5.96 -7.47
CA SER A 496 14.85 5.07 -8.57
C SER A 496 15.74 5.81 -9.57
N GLU A 497 16.83 5.15 -10.00
CA GLU A 497 17.75 5.66 -11.03
C GLU A 497 17.56 4.91 -12.36
N VAL A 498 16.54 4.07 -12.45
CA VAL A 498 16.19 3.31 -13.65
C VAL A 498 15.39 4.20 -14.60
N ASP A 499 15.87 4.33 -15.83
CA ASP A 499 15.26 5.17 -16.87
C ASP A 499 14.25 4.39 -17.77
N GLU A 500 14.18 3.08 -17.62
CA GLU A 500 13.24 2.19 -18.32
C GLU A 500 11.99 1.96 -17.46
N PRO A 501 10.79 2.44 -17.88
CA PRO A 501 9.56 2.36 -17.07
C PRO A 501 9.20 0.95 -16.64
N GLY A 502 9.46 -0.06 -17.45
CA GLY A 502 9.18 -1.46 -17.15
C GLY A 502 9.97 -2.05 -15.97
N ALA A 503 10.98 -1.33 -15.48
CA ALA A 503 11.78 -1.75 -14.31
C ALA A 503 12.03 -0.60 -13.31
N ALA A 504 11.45 0.57 -13.53
CA ALA A 504 11.60 1.73 -12.65
C ALA A 504 10.69 1.60 -11.42
N ALA A 505 11.17 2.08 -10.28
CA ALA A 505 10.40 2.12 -9.03
C ALA A 505 9.77 0.76 -8.69
N PHE A 506 8.44 0.71 -8.59
CA PHE A 506 7.67 -0.49 -8.26
C PHE A 506 7.57 -1.50 -9.40
N ALA A 507 7.80 -1.05 -10.64
CA ALA A 507 7.65 -1.92 -11.79
C ALA A 507 8.62 -3.10 -11.71
N SER A 508 8.09 -4.30 -11.83
CA SER A 508 8.84 -5.55 -11.84
C SER A 508 9.63 -5.90 -10.55
N VAL A 509 9.45 -5.16 -9.47
CA VAL A 509 9.88 -5.61 -8.14
C VAL A 509 9.00 -6.78 -7.71
N GLU A 510 9.62 -7.83 -7.19
CA GLU A 510 8.89 -8.97 -6.65
C GLU A 510 7.99 -8.51 -5.50
N TRP A 511 6.70 -8.84 -5.57
CA TRP A 511 5.68 -8.32 -4.65
C TRP A 511 5.95 -8.62 -3.17
N ASP A 512 6.57 -9.75 -2.89
CA ASP A 512 6.96 -10.15 -1.54
C ASP A 512 8.26 -9.47 -1.05
N ALA A 513 8.88 -8.65 -1.90
CA ALA A 513 9.95 -7.72 -1.52
C ALA A 513 9.51 -6.26 -1.50
N ILE A 514 8.29 -5.95 -1.95
CA ILE A 514 7.82 -4.56 -2.11
C ILE A 514 7.77 -3.79 -0.78
N GLU A 515 7.54 -4.49 0.32
CA GLU A 515 7.49 -3.94 1.67
C GLU A 515 8.88 -3.76 2.32
N LEU A 516 9.98 -4.18 1.66
CA LEU A 516 11.32 -4.02 2.24
C LEU A 516 11.65 -2.55 2.55
N PRO A 517 11.49 -1.57 1.64
CA PRO A 517 11.80 -0.18 1.93
C PRO A 517 10.86 0.46 2.96
N SER A 518 9.58 0.09 2.95
CA SER A 518 8.58 0.64 3.87
C SER A 518 8.80 0.18 5.29
N GLN A 519 8.87 -1.12 5.53
CA GLN A 519 9.13 -1.69 6.86
C GLN A 519 10.54 -1.35 7.38
N PHE A 520 11.51 -1.17 6.47
CA PHE A 520 12.84 -0.69 6.86
C PHE A 520 12.77 0.69 7.53
N MET A 521 12.00 1.62 6.98
CA MET A 521 11.87 2.97 7.53
C MET A 521 11.21 3.00 8.92
N GLU A 522 10.32 2.07 9.23
CA GLU A 522 9.65 1.97 10.54
C GLU A 522 10.63 1.85 11.71
N ASN A 523 11.77 1.20 11.50
CA ASN A 523 12.76 0.96 12.57
C ASN A 523 13.31 2.26 13.15
N PHE A 524 13.40 3.33 12.35
CA PHE A 524 13.90 4.64 12.80
C PHE A 524 12.95 5.34 13.77
N CYS A 525 11.67 4.98 13.80
CA CYS A 525 10.68 5.53 14.74
C CYS A 525 10.97 5.16 16.20
N TRP A 526 11.86 4.20 16.44
CA TRP A 526 12.26 3.72 17.77
C TRP A 526 13.65 4.22 18.18
N GLU A 527 14.35 4.95 17.33
CA GLU A 527 15.69 5.48 17.60
C GLU A 527 15.60 6.81 18.36
N TRP A 528 16.30 6.93 19.50
CA TRP A 528 16.24 8.13 20.33
C TRP A 528 16.56 9.42 19.57
N SER A 529 17.63 9.40 18.79
CA SER A 529 18.06 10.55 18.01
C SER A 529 17.03 10.99 16.97
N VAL A 530 16.19 10.05 16.49
CA VAL A 530 15.08 10.31 15.58
C VAL A 530 13.87 10.84 16.36
N VAL A 531 13.46 10.17 17.44
CA VAL A 531 12.29 10.57 18.24
C VAL A 531 12.43 12.00 18.75
N GLN A 532 13.64 12.44 19.13
CA GLN A 532 13.90 13.83 19.48
C GLN A 532 13.62 14.82 18.34
N LYS A 533 13.88 14.42 17.09
CA LYS A 533 13.60 15.23 15.90
C LYS A 533 12.11 15.28 15.57
N LEU A 534 11.38 14.19 15.85
CA LEU A 534 9.97 14.05 15.54
C LEU A 534 9.05 14.68 16.57
N SER A 535 9.54 14.97 17.78
CA SER A 535 8.69 15.33 18.91
C SER A 535 8.79 16.78 19.31
N ALA A 536 7.62 17.37 19.63
CA ALA A 536 7.46 18.66 20.29
C ALA A 536 6.06 18.73 20.89
N HIS A 537 5.96 18.85 22.23
CA HIS A 537 4.67 18.91 22.91
C HIS A 537 3.81 20.05 22.38
N VAL A 538 2.56 19.76 22.08
CA VAL A 538 1.61 20.67 21.39
C VAL A 538 1.44 22.04 22.10
N GLU A 539 1.57 22.09 23.42
CA GLU A 539 1.39 23.33 24.19
C GLU A 539 2.72 23.96 24.57
N THR A 540 3.74 23.17 24.97
CA THR A 540 5.00 23.68 25.53
C THR A 540 6.13 23.74 24.51
N GLY A 541 6.00 23.04 23.36
CA GLY A 541 7.06 22.92 22.36
C GLY A 541 8.28 22.09 22.81
N GLN A 542 8.27 21.50 24.01
CA GLN A 542 9.37 20.68 24.48
C GLN A 542 9.38 19.31 23.81
N PRO A 543 10.55 18.74 23.46
CA PRO A 543 10.64 17.39 22.91
C PRO A 543 10.20 16.34 23.93
N LEU A 544 9.92 15.12 23.46
CA LEU A 544 9.58 13.98 24.32
C LEU A 544 10.67 13.78 25.39
N PRO A 545 10.32 13.75 26.69
CA PRO A 545 11.29 13.49 27.75
C PRO A 545 11.92 12.12 27.64
N ARG A 546 13.19 12.00 28.09
CA ARG A 546 13.93 10.73 27.98
C ARG A 546 13.28 9.60 28.77
N ASP A 547 12.73 9.87 29.92
CA ASP A 547 12.02 8.86 30.73
C ASP A 547 10.73 8.38 30.05
N LEU A 548 10.02 9.24 29.36
CA LEU A 548 8.82 8.86 28.60
C LEU A 548 9.18 8.06 27.34
N TYR A 549 10.29 8.43 26.67
CA TYR A 549 10.83 7.61 25.57
C TYR A 549 11.27 6.22 26.07
N ASP A 550 11.95 6.12 27.20
CA ASP A 550 12.38 4.82 27.74
C ASP A 550 11.16 3.90 28.04
N ARG A 551 10.04 4.49 28.49
CA ARG A 551 8.76 3.77 28.66
C ARG A 551 8.16 3.36 27.34
N LEU A 552 8.18 4.22 26.33
CA LEU A 552 7.73 3.91 24.98
C LEU A 552 8.49 2.72 24.40
N VAL A 553 9.83 2.74 24.48
CA VAL A 553 10.67 1.65 23.98
C VAL A 553 10.47 0.36 24.78
N ALA A 554 10.29 0.46 26.12
CA ALA A 554 9.96 -0.72 26.93
C ALA A 554 8.65 -1.39 26.51
N ALA A 555 7.70 -0.58 26.00
CA ALA A 555 6.42 -1.07 25.48
C ALA A 555 6.48 -1.54 24.02
N ARG A 556 7.59 -1.37 23.30
CA ARG A 556 7.71 -1.70 21.86
C ARG A 556 7.21 -3.09 21.53
N ASN A 557 7.57 -4.06 22.34
CA ASN A 557 7.19 -5.45 22.14
C ASN A 557 5.98 -5.88 22.98
N PHE A 558 5.18 -4.91 23.46
CA PHE A 558 3.96 -5.20 24.20
C PHE A 558 2.98 -5.95 23.31
N GLN A 559 2.61 -7.16 23.74
CA GLN A 559 1.73 -8.08 23.00
C GLN A 559 2.19 -8.40 21.56
N SER A 560 3.49 -8.32 21.29
CA SER A 560 4.06 -8.66 19.98
C SER A 560 3.76 -10.10 19.54
N GLY A 561 3.66 -11.04 20.50
CA GLY A 561 3.23 -12.40 20.21
C GLY A 561 1.82 -12.46 19.63
N MET A 562 0.86 -11.80 20.27
CA MET A 562 -0.55 -11.74 19.80
C MET A 562 -0.65 -11.04 18.44
N GLN A 563 0.09 -9.95 18.22
CA GLN A 563 0.11 -9.24 16.94
C GLN A 563 0.69 -10.12 15.82
N THR A 564 1.79 -10.81 16.10
CA THR A 564 2.45 -11.68 15.12
C THR A 564 1.54 -12.83 14.69
N VAL A 565 0.92 -13.57 15.61
CA VAL A 565 0.00 -14.65 15.24
C VAL A 565 -1.23 -14.14 14.49
N ARG A 566 -1.68 -12.91 14.77
CA ARG A 566 -2.78 -12.26 14.04
C ARG A 566 -2.43 -12.01 12.58
N GLN A 567 -1.22 -11.52 12.30
CA GLN A 567 -0.76 -11.32 10.93
C GLN A 567 -0.53 -12.65 10.19
N ILE A 568 -0.06 -13.68 10.91
CA ILE A 568 0.08 -15.01 10.34
C ILE A 568 -1.28 -15.64 10.02
N GLU A 569 -2.31 -15.43 10.87
CA GLU A 569 -3.69 -15.84 10.58
C GLU A 569 -4.15 -15.30 9.23
N PHE A 570 -3.94 -14.01 8.97
CA PHE A 570 -4.31 -13.39 7.70
C PHE A 570 -3.54 -13.96 6.51
N ALA A 571 -2.23 -14.13 6.66
CA ALA A 571 -1.37 -14.63 5.60
C ALA A 571 -1.63 -16.11 5.26
N LEU A 572 -1.82 -16.96 6.27
CA LEU A 572 -2.19 -18.35 6.08
C LEU A 572 -3.57 -18.51 5.47
N PHE A 573 -4.55 -17.72 5.96
CA PHE A 573 -5.88 -17.73 5.40
C PHE A 573 -5.86 -17.37 3.92
N ASP A 574 -5.17 -16.29 3.54
CA ASP A 574 -5.02 -15.87 2.15
C ASP A 574 -4.40 -16.96 1.28
N MET A 575 -3.22 -17.47 1.68
CA MET A 575 -2.51 -18.47 0.89
C MET A 575 -3.33 -19.74 0.73
N MET A 576 -3.89 -20.28 1.83
CA MET A 576 -4.69 -21.50 1.80
C MET A 576 -6.02 -21.32 1.05
N LEU A 577 -6.59 -20.11 1.04
CA LEU A 577 -7.81 -19.79 0.29
C LEU A 577 -7.56 -19.84 -1.21
N HIS A 578 -6.42 -19.31 -1.65
CA HIS A 578 -6.05 -19.21 -3.07
C HIS A 578 -5.25 -20.42 -3.58
N ASP A 579 -4.76 -21.30 -2.70
CA ASP A 579 -4.12 -22.57 -3.09
C ASP A 579 -5.15 -23.71 -3.22
N ARG A 580 -6.27 -23.40 -3.87
CA ARG A 580 -7.36 -24.31 -4.19
C ARG A 580 -7.59 -24.34 -5.70
N PRO A 581 -7.86 -25.51 -6.28
CA PRO A 581 -8.09 -25.64 -7.72
C PRO A 581 -9.45 -25.12 -8.19
N GLN A 582 -10.34 -24.76 -7.26
CA GLN A 582 -11.70 -24.29 -7.53
C GLN A 582 -12.07 -23.14 -6.60
N GLY A 583 -13.02 -22.30 -6.99
CA GLY A 583 -13.63 -21.31 -6.12
C GLY A 583 -14.29 -21.96 -4.90
N ALA A 584 -14.73 -21.13 -3.96
CA ALA A 584 -15.33 -21.60 -2.72
C ALA A 584 -16.58 -20.78 -2.39
N PRO A 585 -17.67 -21.43 -1.94
CA PRO A 585 -18.81 -20.72 -1.38
C PRO A 585 -18.43 -20.03 -0.07
N ILE A 586 -19.13 -18.95 0.29
CA ILE A 586 -18.80 -18.15 1.47
C ILE A 586 -18.74 -18.98 2.76
N ALA A 587 -19.57 -20.01 2.88
CA ALA A 587 -19.55 -20.91 4.04
C ALA A 587 -18.21 -21.64 4.18
N ASP A 588 -17.61 -22.09 3.08
CA ASP A 588 -16.30 -22.76 3.09
C ASP A 588 -15.16 -21.76 3.32
N VAL A 589 -15.30 -20.53 2.85
CA VAL A 589 -14.35 -19.43 3.15
C VAL A 589 -14.30 -19.16 4.65
N LEU A 590 -15.47 -19.05 5.30
CA LEU A 590 -15.58 -18.84 6.74
C LEU A 590 -15.11 -20.04 7.55
N ALA A 591 -15.39 -21.26 7.06
CA ALA A 591 -14.89 -22.50 7.68
C ALA A 591 -13.36 -22.60 7.61
N LEU A 592 -12.75 -22.24 6.48
CA LEU A 592 -11.29 -22.17 6.35
C LEU A 592 -10.68 -21.14 7.31
N LEU A 593 -11.28 -19.95 7.38
CA LEU A 593 -10.80 -18.93 8.33
C LEU A 593 -10.84 -19.45 9.76
N GLN A 594 -11.91 -20.15 10.15
CA GLN A 594 -12.01 -20.76 11.47
C GLN A 594 -10.93 -21.84 11.68
N GLN A 595 -10.69 -22.69 10.69
CA GLN A 595 -9.63 -23.71 10.75
C GLN A 595 -8.24 -23.06 10.95
N VAL A 596 -7.92 -22.01 10.22
CA VAL A 596 -6.66 -21.27 10.38
C VAL A 596 -6.55 -20.65 11.78
N ARG A 597 -7.64 -20.08 12.30
CA ARG A 597 -7.69 -19.55 13.68
C ARG A 597 -7.40 -20.62 14.72
N GLU A 598 -8.00 -21.80 14.59
CA GLU A 598 -7.75 -22.93 15.50
C GLU A 598 -6.27 -23.37 15.47
N GLU A 599 -5.61 -23.26 14.32
CA GLU A 599 -4.19 -23.59 14.17
C GLU A 599 -3.27 -22.55 14.83
N VAL A 600 -3.46 -21.26 14.56
CA VAL A 600 -2.46 -20.23 14.89
C VAL A 600 -2.93 -19.17 15.88
N ALA A 601 -4.22 -18.86 15.96
CA ALA A 601 -4.73 -17.76 16.78
C ALA A 601 -4.77 -18.12 18.27
N VAL A 602 -4.81 -17.08 19.11
CA VAL A 602 -5.08 -17.17 20.55
C VAL A 602 -6.35 -16.40 20.92
N LEU A 603 -6.81 -15.48 20.08
CA LEU A 603 -8.08 -14.76 20.21
C LEU A 603 -9.03 -15.20 19.12
N PHE A 604 -10.30 -15.48 19.53
CA PHE A 604 -11.35 -15.96 18.63
C PHE A 604 -12.47 -14.94 18.57
N PRO A 605 -12.62 -14.23 17.42
CA PRO A 605 -13.79 -13.38 17.22
C PRO A 605 -15.09 -14.17 17.25
N PRO A 606 -16.22 -13.53 17.59
CA PRO A 606 -17.53 -14.18 17.58
C PRO A 606 -17.89 -14.75 16.21
N ALA A 607 -18.76 -15.76 16.17
CA ALA A 607 -19.15 -16.44 14.94
C ALA A 607 -19.82 -15.53 13.88
N TRP A 608 -20.37 -14.38 14.29
CA TRP A 608 -20.91 -13.37 13.38
C TRP A 608 -19.85 -12.45 12.76
N HIS A 609 -18.60 -12.50 13.19
CA HIS A 609 -17.54 -11.65 12.63
C HIS A 609 -17.20 -12.04 11.20
N ARG A 610 -17.13 -11.06 10.31
CA ARG A 610 -17.00 -11.24 8.86
C ARG A 610 -15.74 -10.60 8.30
N LEU A 611 -14.57 -11.01 8.79
CA LEU A 611 -13.28 -10.51 8.30
C LEU A 611 -13.16 -10.50 6.77
N PRO A 612 -13.52 -11.58 6.02
CA PRO A 612 -13.32 -11.61 4.57
C PRO A 612 -14.07 -10.50 3.82
N HIS A 613 -15.22 -10.07 4.34
CA HIS A 613 -16.13 -9.13 3.65
C HIS A 613 -15.59 -7.70 3.56
N SER A 614 -14.68 -7.32 4.44
CA SER A 614 -14.00 -6.01 4.41
C SER A 614 -12.49 -6.12 4.16
N PHE A 615 -12.00 -7.32 3.82
CA PHE A 615 -10.57 -7.56 3.62
C PHE A 615 -10.15 -7.15 2.20
N SER A 616 -10.14 -5.84 1.95
CA SER A 616 -9.86 -5.24 0.64
C SER A 616 -8.49 -5.65 0.08
N HIS A 617 -7.48 -5.88 0.91
CA HIS A 617 -6.17 -6.37 0.45
C HIS A 617 -6.30 -7.61 -0.45
N LEU A 618 -7.10 -8.59 -0.05
CA LEU A 618 -7.25 -9.85 -0.78
C LEU A 618 -8.12 -9.71 -2.04
N PHE A 619 -9.20 -8.93 -1.94
CA PHE A 619 -10.27 -8.94 -2.96
C PHE A 619 -10.29 -7.70 -3.88
N ALA A 620 -9.60 -6.61 -3.49
CA ALA A 620 -9.55 -5.37 -4.26
C ALA A 620 -8.15 -4.75 -4.35
N GLY A 621 -7.24 -5.10 -3.44
CA GLY A 621 -5.91 -4.49 -3.32
C GLY A 621 -4.77 -5.24 -4.01
N GLY A 622 -5.06 -6.34 -4.73
CA GLY A 622 -4.02 -7.10 -5.45
C GLY A 622 -3.18 -8.06 -4.59
N TYR A 623 -3.48 -8.20 -3.29
CA TYR A 623 -2.77 -9.09 -2.35
C TYR A 623 -3.35 -10.52 -2.30
N GLY A 624 -4.24 -10.90 -3.20
CA GLY A 624 -4.69 -12.30 -3.30
C GLY A 624 -3.53 -13.26 -3.56
N ALA A 625 -3.35 -14.27 -2.72
CA ALA A 625 -2.16 -15.13 -2.63
C ALA A 625 -0.86 -14.34 -2.43
N GLY A 626 -0.92 -13.23 -1.73
CA GLY A 626 0.20 -12.30 -1.58
C GLY A 626 0.31 -11.62 -0.21
N TYR A 627 -0.63 -11.82 0.72
CA TYR A 627 -0.60 -11.15 2.02
C TYR A 627 0.60 -11.60 2.89
N TYR A 628 1.13 -12.78 2.66
CA TYR A 628 2.36 -13.26 3.32
C TYR A 628 3.56 -12.33 3.11
N SER A 629 3.52 -11.51 2.05
CA SER A 629 4.58 -10.56 1.69
C SER A 629 4.98 -9.66 2.85
N TYR A 630 4.03 -9.26 3.69
CA TYR A 630 4.32 -8.47 4.89
C TYR A 630 5.29 -9.18 5.84
N LYS A 631 5.03 -10.45 6.15
CA LYS A 631 5.92 -11.23 7.03
C LYS A 631 7.21 -11.65 6.34
N TRP A 632 7.16 -11.90 5.05
CA TRP A 632 8.35 -12.21 4.26
C TRP A 632 9.30 -11.01 4.19
N ALA A 633 8.77 -9.83 3.88
CA ALA A 633 9.56 -8.61 3.80
C ALA A 633 10.03 -8.10 5.17
N GLU A 634 9.34 -8.41 6.28
CA GLU A 634 9.84 -8.12 7.63
C GLU A 634 11.18 -8.82 7.91
N VAL A 635 11.40 -10.03 7.41
CA VAL A 635 12.69 -10.71 7.50
C VAL A 635 13.76 -9.90 6.76
N LEU A 636 13.44 -9.45 5.53
CA LEU A 636 14.35 -8.65 4.72
C LEU A 636 14.65 -7.30 5.38
N SER A 637 13.62 -6.62 5.88
CA SER A 637 13.76 -5.28 6.44
C SER A 637 14.52 -5.29 7.79
N ALA A 638 14.21 -6.24 8.66
CA ALA A 638 14.90 -6.39 9.94
C ALA A 638 16.39 -6.69 9.75
N ASP A 639 16.71 -7.59 8.82
CA ASP A 639 18.10 -7.93 8.49
C ASP A 639 18.81 -6.76 7.76
N ALA A 640 18.11 -6.00 6.91
CA ALA A 640 18.67 -4.80 6.30
C ALA A 640 18.97 -3.73 7.36
N TYR A 641 18.06 -3.51 8.33
CA TYR A 641 18.29 -2.56 9.42
C TYR A 641 19.43 -3.00 10.34
N GLU A 642 19.66 -4.31 10.53
CA GLU A 642 20.80 -4.82 11.28
C GLU A 642 22.14 -4.27 10.75
N ALA A 643 22.28 -3.95 9.46
CA ALA A 643 23.49 -3.31 8.93
C ALA A 643 23.74 -1.93 9.54
N PHE A 644 22.69 -1.18 9.85
CA PHE A 644 22.79 0.12 10.53
C PHE A 644 23.12 -0.05 12.01
N GLU A 645 22.56 -1.07 12.65
CA GLU A 645 22.93 -1.44 14.02
C GLU A 645 24.39 -1.89 14.10
N GLU A 646 24.88 -2.63 13.12
CA GLU A 646 26.30 -3.03 13.00
C GLU A 646 27.22 -1.82 12.83
N ALA A 647 26.82 -0.85 11.99
CA ALA A 647 27.58 0.39 11.79
C ALA A 647 27.61 1.21 13.11
N ALA A 648 26.48 1.36 13.80
CA ALA A 648 26.41 2.06 15.09
C ALA A 648 27.29 1.39 16.16
N ARG A 649 27.36 0.05 16.22
CA ARG A 649 28.21 -0.69 17.17
C ARG A 649 29.72 -0.53 16.89
N GLN A 650 30.10 -0.25 15.65
CA GLN A 650 31.51 -0.05 15.23
C GLN A 650 31.97 1.40 15.34
N GLY A 651 31.01 2.35 15.54
CA GLY A 651 31.27 3.77 15.67
C GLY A 651 31.70 4.20 17.08
N GLU A 652 31.76 5.52 17.30
CA GLU A 652 32.02 6.13 18.62
C GLU A 652 30.91 5.76 19.62
N PRO A 653 31.13 5.81 20.94
CA PRO A 653 30.16 5.42 21.97
C PRO A 653 28.77 6.10 21.89
N ALA A 654 28.63 7.18 21.14
CA ALA A 654 27.37 7.89 20.87
C ALA A 654 26.84 7.71 19.46
N ALA A 655 27.35 6.72 18.71
CA ALA A 655 26.89 6.47 17.35
C ALA A 655 25.41 6.05 17.33
N THR A 656 24.69 6.54 16.34
CA THR A 656 23.27 6.27 16.10
C THR A 656 23.13 5.44 14.83
N THR A 657 21.98 4.77 14.66
CA THR A 657 21.65 4.06 13.42
C THR A 657 21.38 5.01 12.23
N LEU A 658 21.34 6.34 12.46
CA LEU A 658 21.31 7.34 11.37
C LEU A 658 22.69 7.47 10.69
N ASP A 659 23.13 6.40 10.03
CA ASP A 659 24.41 6.35 9.33
C ASP A 659 24.23 6.61 7.82
N GLY A 660 24.67 7.78 7.35
CA GLY A 660 24.57 8.18 5.95
C GLY A 660 25.35 7.29 4.98
N ALA A 661 26.48 6.68 5.42
CA ALA A 661 27.26 5.78 4.57
C ALA A 661 26.50 4.48 4.30
N THR A 662 25.88 3.89 5.32
CA THR A 662 25.02 2.71 5.17
C THR A 662 23.74 3.07 4.41
N GLY A 663 23.16 4.27 4.67
CA GLY A 663 22.02 4.81 3.93
C GLY A 663 22.30 4.96 2.44
N ALA A 664 23.46 5.49 2.06
CA ALA A 664 23.88 5.58 0.66
C ALA A 664 24.01 4.20 -0.02
N ARG A 665 24.50 3.19 0.70
CA ARG A 665 24.52 1.81 0.17
C ARG A 665 23.11 1.24 0.00
N PHE A 666 22.22 1.46 0.98
CA PHE A 666 20.83 1.02 0.89
C PHE A 666 20.12 1.70 -0.30
N ARG A 667 20.29 3.02 -0.43
CA ARG A 667 19.78 3.76 -1.59
C ARG A 667 20.28 3.16 -2.90
N LYS A 668 21.61 2.94 -3.03
CA LYS A 668 22.24 2.43 -4.25
C LYS A 668 21.78 1.02 -4.61
N GLU A 669 21.74 0.11 -3.62
CA GLU A 669 21.55 -1.33 -3.90
C GLU A 669 20.08 -1.78 -3.82
N ILE A 670 19.20 -1.00 -3.17
CA ILE A 670 17.78 -1.33 -2.99
C ILE A 670 16.89 -0.30 -3.71
N LEU A 671 16.96 0.99 -3.34
CA LEU A 671 15.98 1.98 -3.84
C LEU A 671 16.24 2.35 -5.30
N ALA A 672 17.50 2.61 -5.66
CA ALA A 672 17.87 3.12 -6.98
C ALA A 672 17.67 2.10 -8.11
N VAL A 673 17.75 0.82 -7.78
CA VAL A 673 17.71 -0.26 -8.78
C VAL A 673 16.28 -0.66 -9.16
N GLY A 674 15.28 -0.35 -8.36
CA GLY A 674 13.89 -0.76 -8.63
C GLY A 674 13.80 -2.24 -8.99
N GLY A 675 13.07 -2.57 -10.06
CA GLY A 675 12.95 -3.92 -10.62
C GLY A 675 14.04 -4.31 -11.65
N ALA A 676 15.07 -3.48 -11.84
CA ALA A 676 16.14 -3.75 -12.83
C ALA A 676 16.99 -4.99 -12.50
N ARG A 677 16.90 -5.46 -11.27
CA ARG A 677 17.59 -6.64 -10.74
C ARG A 677 16.65 -7.41 -9.80
N PRO A 678 16.73 -8.76 -9.72
CA PRO A 678 15.95 -9.52 -8.73
C PRO A 678 16.19 -9.01 -7.31
N ALA A 679 15.13 -8.95 -6.49
CA ALA A 679 15.21 -8.44 -5.13
C ALA A 679 16.21 -9.23 -4.26
N ALA A 680 16.31 -10.55 -4.43
CA ALA A 680 17.31 -11.38 -3.77
C ALA A 680 18.75 -10.95 -4.09
N ASP A 681 19.02 -10.57 -5.35
CA ASP A 681 20.34 -10.10 -5.78
C ASP A 681 20.64 -8.71 -5.20
N SER A 682 19.61 -7.84 -5.15
CA SER A 682 19.72 -6.52 -4.55
C SER A 682 20.01 -6.63 -3.05
N PHE A 683 19.33 -7.52 -2.35
CA PHE A 683 19.56 -7.78 -0.94
C PHE A 683 21.01 -8.31 -0.70
N ARG A 684 21.45 -9.30 -1.50
CA ARG A 684 22.84 -9.82 -1.42
C ARG A 684 23.88 -8.74 -1.69
N ALA A 685 23.63 -7.86 -2.66
CA ALA A 685 24.54 -6.74 -2.95
C ALA A 685 24.65 -5.77 -1.78
N PHE A 686 23.53 -5.53 -1.04
CA PHE A 686 23.54 -4.67 0.11
C PHE A 686 24.16 -5.35 1.35
N ARG A 687 23.73 -6.60 1.69
CA ARG A 687 24.13 -7.29 2.94
C ARG A 687 25.37 -8.20 2.78
N GLY A 688 25.77 -8.54 1.57
CA GLY A 688 26.85 -9.49 1.28
C GLY A 688 26.49 -10.95 1.57
N ARG A 689 25.22 -11.28 1.87
CA ARG A 689 24.72 -12.60 2.22
C ARG A 689 23.22 -12.72 1.99
N GLU A 690 22.69 -13.93 2.11
CA GLU A 690 21.25 -14.20 2.13
C GLU A 690 20.58 -13.63 3.39
N PRO A 691 19.26 -13.34 3.34
CA PRO A 691 18.48 -12.88 4.49
C PRO A 691 18.47 -13.91 5.64
N ARG A 692 18.38 -13.40 6.89
CA ARG A 692 18.28 -14.20 8.11
C ARG A 692 17.13 -13.74 8.97
N ILE A 693 16.42 -14.67 9.60
CA ILE A 693 15.27 -14.42 10.47
C ILE A 693 15.67 -13.88 11.86
N ASP A 694 16.96 -14.02 12.24
CA ASP A 694 17.43 -13.72 13.60
C ASP A 694 17.16 -12.27 14.03
N ALA A 695 17.35 -11.32 13.12
CA ALA A 695 17.09 -9.89 13.37
C ALA A 695 15.60 -9.66 13.66
N LEU A 696 14.69 -10.25 12.88
CA LEU A 696 13.25 -10.14 13.11
C LEU A 696 12.85 -10.66 14.49
N LEU A 697 13.30 -11.86 14.86
CA LEU A 697 13.00 -12.44 16.18
C LEU A 697 13.52 -11.58 17.32
N ARG A 698 14.74 -11.02 17.18
CA ARG A 698 15.31 -10.09 18.15
C ARG A 698 14.48 -8.82 18.28
N HIS A 699 14.13 -8.18 17.16
CA HIS A 699 13.35 -6.94 17.16
C HIS A 699 11.94 -7.13 17.72
N SER A 700 11.37 -8.31 17.54
CA SER A 700 10.04 -8.68 18.06
C SER A 700 10.06 -9.16 19.52
N GLY A 701 11.21 -9.19 20.19
CA GLY A 701 11.32 -9.70 21.57
C GLY A 701 11.07 -11.20 21.71
N MET A 702 11.15 -11.97 20.62
CA MET A 702 10.86 -13.40 20.56
C MET A 702 12.13 -14.26 20.44
N GLN A 703 13.22 -13.85 21.07
CA GLN A 703 14.42 -14.68 21.17
C GLN A 703 14.22 -15.80 22.17
N ALA A 704 14.68 -17.02 21.80
CA ALA A 704 14.70 -18.20 22.67
C ALA A 704 15.70 -18.05 23.82
#